data_00cc02912add555ee827371ecce740f1
#
_entry.id   00cc02912add555ee827371ecce740f1
#
_cell.length_a   1.000
_cell.length_b   1.000
_cell.length_c   1.000
_cell.angle_alpha   90.00
_cell.angle_beta   90.00
_cell.angle_gamma   90.00
#
_symmetry.space_group_name_H-M   'P 1'
#
loop_
_entity.id
_entity.type
_entity.pdbx_description
1 polymer ?
#
loop_
_entity_poly.entity_id
_entity_poly.type
_entity_poly.pdbx_seq_one_letter_code
_entity_poly.pdbx_strand_id
1 'polypeptide(L)'
;MPFPFKPVLAAAAIAQAFPAFAADPAPQSARTLNEITVTGTHKTQKLGEEKIRRKTLDKLLVNDEHDLVRYDPGISVVEGGRAGSNGFTIRGVDKDRVAINVDGLAQAESRSSEAFQELFGAYGNFNANRNTSEPENFSEVTITKGADSLKSGSGALGGAVNYQTKSASDYVSEGKPYHLGIKGGSVGKNSQKFSSITAAGRLFGLDALLVYTRRFGKETKNRSTEGDVPIKNKGYVFDPNKPFSSYQDYEAAGVARSRPDPQEWVNKSTLFKLGYNFNDRNRIGWIFEDSRTDRFTNELSNLWVGTTYSPATGDYRHRQDVSYRRRTGVEYKNELEHGPWDSLKLRYDKQRIDMDTWTWDIPKDYDTKGINSEVYHSFRHIRQNTAQWTADFEKQLDFSKAVWAAQYGLGGGKGDNANLSDSYDVKLYDPKIPTTSDTRITMLIENRSKYKFAYWNNAFQLGGNDRFRLNAGIRYDKNSSSAKDDPKYPQAIRMQIPHLGSERAHAGFSYGTGFDWRFTKHLHLLAKYSTGFRAPTSDETWLLFPHPDFYLKANPELKAEKAKNWELGLAGSGKAGNFKLSGFKTKYRDFIELTYMGGSSNDKNNPRYAPLSNGTALVGTPVWQNQNRTAAWVKGIEFNGTWNLDSIGLPKGLHTGLNVSYIKGRATQNNGKETPINALSPWTAVYSLGYDAPSKRWGINAYATRTAAKKPSDTVHSNDDLNNPWPYAKHSKAYTLFDLSAYLNIGKQVTLRAAAYNITNKQYYTWESLRSIREFGTVNRVDNKTHAGIQRFTSPGRSYNFTIEAKF
;
A
#
# COMPACT_ATOMS: atom_id res chain seq x y z
N MET A 1 -6.88 11.48 30.79
CA MET A 1 -8.35 11.40 30.56
C MET A 1 -8.81 9.97 30.80
N PRO A 2 -9.85 9.74 31.62
CA PRO A 2 -10.30 8.39 31.95
C PRO A 2 -11.00 7.73 30.74
N PHE A 3 -10.74 6.44 30.59
CA PHE A 3 -11.25 5.59 29.52
C PHE A 3 -12.78 5.42 29.65
N PRO A 4 -13.60 5.70 28.64
CA PRO A 4 -14.96 5.19 28.62
C PRO A 4 -14.98 3.79 27.97
N PHE A 5 -15.08 2.76 28.80
CA PHE A 5 -15.32 1.36 28.44
C PHE A 5 -16.78 1.14 27.96
N LYS A 6 -17.23 1.87 26.93
CA LYS A 6 -18.58 1.64 26.37
C LYS A 6 -18.73 0.52 25.33
N PRO A 7 -17.65 0.03 24.61
CA PRO A 7 -17.84 -1.09 23.69
C PRO A 7 -17.84 -2.48 24.32
N VAL A 8 -17.38 -2.64 25.57
CA VAL A 8 -17.37 -3.95 26.24
C VAL A 8 -18.80 -4.43 26.58
N LEU A 9 -19.72 -3.53 26.83
CA LEU A 9 -21.13 -3.87 27.12
C LEU A 9 -21.89 -4.37 25.87
N ALA A 10 -21.55 -3.92 24.67
CA ALA A 10 -22.17 -4.43 23.45
C ALA A 10 -21.70 -5.84 23.10
N ALA A 11 -20.43 -6.17 23.36
CA ALA A 11 -19.89 -7.53 23.16
C ALA A 11 -20.44 -8.53 24.21
N ALA A 12 -20.66 -8.07 25.45
CA ALA A 12 -21.28 -8.89 26.50
C ALA A 12 -22.78 -9.15 26.22
N ALA A 13 -23.49 -8.18 25.62
CA ALA A 13 -24.90 -8.35 25.23
C ALA A 13 -25.06 -9.36 24.08
N ILE A 14 -24.10 -9.42 23.14
CA ILE A 14 -24.10 -10.42 22.07
C ILE A 14 -23.80 -11.82 22.62
N ALA A 15 -22.90 -11.95 23.62
CA ALA A 15 -22.60 -13.22 24.25
C ALA A 15 -23.76 -13.77 25.11
N GLN A 16 -24.60 -12.90 25.67
CA GLN A 16 -25.78 -13.32 26.46
C GLN A 16 -27.03 -13.62 25.59
N ALA A 17 -27.05 -13.23 24.32
CA ALA A 17 -28.15 -13.49 23.39
C ALA A 17 -28.14 -14.89 22.75
N PHE A 18 -27.13 -15.72 23.07
CA PHE A 18 -27.06 -17.10 22.60
C PHE A 18 -27.29 -18.09 23.76
N PRO A 19 -28.52 -18.47 24.09
CA PRO A 19 -28.75 -19.58 25.01
C PRO A 19 -28.26 -20.90 24.38
N ALA A 20 -27.66 -21.75 25.18
CA ALA A 20 -27.20 -23.09 24.77
C ALA A 20 -28.41 -23.95 24.36
N PHE A 21 -28.69 -24.03 23.07
CA PHE A 21 -29.62 -25.01 22.51
C PHE A 21 -28.83 -26.14 21.85
N ALA A 22 -29.32 -27.36 22.04
CA ALA A 22 -28.78 -28.60 21.48
C ALA A 22 -28.76 -28.49 19.93
N ALA A 23 -27.62 -28.85 19.36
CA ALA A 23 -27.41 -28.79 17.93
C ALA A 23 -28.13 -29.91 17.20
N ASP A 24 -28.94 -29.53 16.19
CA ASP A 24 -29.29 -30.43 15.10
C ASP A 24 -28.03 -30.68 14.22
N PRO A 25 -27.89 -31.86 13.58
CA PRO A 25 -26.68 -32.17 12.80
C PRO A 25 -26.51 -31.17 11.67
N ALA A 26 -25.38 -30.50 11.68
CA ALA A 26 -25.03 -29.50 10.68
C ALA A 26 -24.81 -30.15 9.31
N PRO A 27 -25.24 -29.49 8.21
CA PRO A 27 -24.89 -29.92 6.87
C PRO A 27 -23.37 -29.95 6.68
N GLN A 28 -22.89 -30.92 5.92
CA GLN A 28 -21.48 -31.12 5.61
C GLN A 28 -20.85 -29.81 5.12
N SER A 29 -19.69 -29.50 5.66
CA SER A 29 -18.95 -28.27 5.43
C SER A 29 -18.87 -27.90 3.95
N ALA A 30 -19.47 -26.76 3.57
CA ALA A 30 -19.24 -26.14 2.28
C ALA A 30 -17.74 -26.02 2.04
N ARG A 31 -17.21 -26.70 1.03
CA ARG A 31 -15.83 -26.56 0.57
C ARG A 31 -15.67 -25.13 0.07
N THR A 32 -14.97 -24.33 0.83
CA THR A 32 -14.56 -23.00 0.36
C THR A 32 -13.52 -23.23 -0.73
N LEU A 33 -13.94 -23.15 -1.98
CA LEU A 33 -13.05 -23.16 -3.14
C LEU A 33 -12.31 -21.80 -3.17
N ASN A 34 -11.21 -21.73 -2.44
CA ASN A 34 -10.23 -20.66 -2.54
C ASN A 34 -9.11 -21.14 -3.44
N GLU A 35 -9.02 -20.61 -4.65
CA GLU A 35 -8.10 -20.93 -5.75
C GLU A 35 -8.43 -22.22 -6.51
N ILE A 36 -8.05 -22.24 -7.81
CA ILE A 36 -7.86 -23.50 -8.54
C ILE A 36 -6.74 -24.26 -7.84
N THR A 37 -7.07 -24.93 -6.78
CA THR A 37 -6.20 -25.93 -6.17
C THR A 37 -6.75 -27.25 -6.63
N VAL A 38 -6.17 -27.78 -7.69
CA VAL A 38 -6.34 -29.20 -7.96
C VAL A 38 -5.89 -29.90 -6.68
N THR A 39 -6.81 -30.61 -6.01
CA THR A 39 -6.55 -31.28 -4.74
C THR A 39 -5.49 -32.36 -4.93
N GLY A 40 -4.22 -31.98 -4.81
CA GLY A 40 -3.08 -32.89 -4.75
C GLY A 40 -2.44 -32.78 -3.38
N THR A 41 -1.92 -33.87 -2.87
CA THR A 41 -1.30 -34.03 -1.54
C THR A 41 -0.05 -33.19 -1.29
N HIS A 42 0.40 -32.38 -2.24
CA HIS A 42 1.61 -31.57 -2.15
C HIS A 42 1.34 -30.08 -2.31
N LYS A 43 1.93 -29.24 -1.44
CA LYS A 43 1.93 -27.77 -1.58
C LYS A 43 2.56 -27.36 -2.90
N THR A 44 1.76 -26.77 -3.80
CA THR A 44 2.23 -26.24 -5.08
C THR A 44 3.10 -25.02 -4.81
N GLN A 45 4.36 -25.02 -5.25
CA GLN A 45 5.20 -23.84 -5.25
C GLN A 45 4.97 -23.10 -6.58
N LYS A 46 4.51 -21.84 -6.52
CA LYS A 46 4.31 -21.01 -7.70
C LYS A 46 5.44 -19.98 -7.84
N LEU A 47 5.88 -19.70 -9.05
CA LEU A 47 6.86 -18.65 -9.32
C LEU A 47 6.26 -17.27 -9.02
N GLY A 48 7.04 -16.46 -8.31
CA GLY A 48 6.67 -15.09 -8.01
C GLY A 48 5.44 -14.92 -7.10
N GLU A 49 4.90 -15.97 -6.48
CA GLU A 49 3.74 -15.89 -5.59
C GLU A 49 4.10 -16.32 -4.17
N GLU A 50 3.67 -15.54 -3.20
CA GLU A 50 3.79 -15.82 -1.77
C GLU A 50 2.46 -15.57 -1.06
N LYS A 51 2.04 -16.53 -0.23
CA LYS A 51 0.83 -16.46 0.58
C LYS A 51 1.18 -16.38 2.05
N ILE A 52 0.77 -15.31 2.69
CA ILE A 52 1.00 -15.03 4.11
C ILE A 52 -0.33 -15.14 4.84
N ARG A 53 -0.55 -16.26 5.50
CA ARG A 53 -1.80 -16.52 6.25
C ARG A 53 -1.77 -15.87 7.63
N ARG A 54 -2.95 -15.71 8.25
CA ARG A 54 -3.13 -15.08 9.56
C ARG A 54 -2.11 -15.55 10.60
N LYS A 55 -1.86 -16.85 10.71
CA LYS A 55 -0.89 -17.41 11.66
C LYS A 55 0.53 -16.85 11.46
N THR A 56 0.94 -16.64 10.21
CA THR A 56 2.24 -16.04 9.87
C THR A 56 2.25 -14.55 10.16
N LEU A 57 1.16 -13.82 9.81
CA LEU A 57 0.99 -12.41 10.13
C LEU A 57 1.11 -12.17 11.65
N ASP A 58 0.50 -13.04 12.45
CA ASP A 58 0.59 -12.98 13.92
C ASP A 58 1.99 -13.34 14.43
N LYS A 59 2.65 -14.38 13.87
CA LYS A 59 4.02 -14.79 14.24
C LYS A 59 5.03 -13.67 13.95
N LEU A 60 4.87 -12.95 12.86
CA LEU A 60 5.72 -11.82 12.45
C LEU A 60 5.35 -10.50 13.15
N LEU A 61 4.31 -10.46 13.97
CA LEU A 61 3.77 -9.28 14.61
C LEU A 61 3.52 -8.14 13.60
N VAL A 62 2.85 -8.44 12.50
CA VAL A 62 2.55 -7.47 11.44
C VAL A 62 1.57 -6.42 11.95
N ASN A 63 1.98 -5.16 11.98
CA ASN A 63 1.19 -4.02 12.40
C ASN A 63 1.02 -2.97 11.28
N ASP A 64 1.89 -3.01 10.28
CA ASP A 64 1.85 -2.15 9.10
C ASP A 64 2.52 -2.86 7.90
N GLU A 65 2.59 -2.18 6.77
CA GLU A 65 3.14 -2.69 5.52
C GLU A 65 4.63 -2.98 5.60
N HIS A 66 5.40 -2.23 6.40
CA HIS A 66 6.82 -2.48 6.61
C HIS A 66 7.05 -3.81 7.35
N ASP A 67 6.19 -4.10 8.34
CA ASP A 67 6.27 -5.37 9.06
C ASP A 67 5.88 -6.54 8.16
N LEU A 68 4.91 -6.34 7.24
CA LEU A 68 4.46 -7.36 6.28
C LEU A 68 5.58 -7.85 5.36
N VAL A 69 6.42 -6.94 4.87
CA VAL A 69 7.48 -7.25 3.90
C VAL A 69 8.89 -7.28 4.50
N ARG A 70 9.02 -7.15 5.82
CA ARG A 70 10.30 -7.01 6.54
C ARG A 70 11.35 -8.04 6.15
N TYR A 71 10.95 -9.28 5.93
CA TYR A 71 11.85 -10.40 5.63
C TYR A 71 11.75 -10.92 4.19
N ASP A 72 11.06 -10.16 3.31
CA ASP A 72 11.04 -10.41 1.87
C ASP A 72 11.96 -9.43 1.13
N PRO A 73 13.17 -9.86 0.70
CA PRO A 73 14.16 -8.97 0.10
C PRO A 73 13.80 -8.45 -1.31
N GLY A 74 12.74 -8.98 -1.94
CA GLY A 74 12.29 -8.57 -3.29
C GLY A 74 11.23 -7.46 -3.28
N ILE A 75 10.82 -7.00 -2.10
CA ILE A 75 9.76 -6.01 -1.90
C ILE A 75 10.21 -4.95 -0.92
N SER A 76 9.80 -3.72 -1.16
CA SER A 76 9.93 -2.62 -0.20
C SER A 76 8.66 -1.77 -0.18
N VAL A 77 8.55 -0.90 0.81
CA VAL A 77 7.41 0.02 0.98
C VAL A 77 7.79 1.40 0.47
N VAL A 78 6.94 2.00 -0.36
CA VAL A 78 7.14 3.37 -0.85
C VAL A 78 6.90 4.35 0.29
N GLU A 79 7.91 5.14 0.64
CA GLU A 79 7.83 6.12 1.73
C GLU A 79 7.09 7.38 1.27
N GLY A 80 6.05 7.75 2.01
CA GLY A 80 5.23 8.93 1.77
C GLY A 80 5.48 10.08 2.76
N GLY A 81 6.59 10.05 3.49
CA GLY A 81 6.90 11.06 4.51
C GLY A 81 5.91 11.04 5.67
N ARG A 82 5.42 12.22 6.09
CA ARG A 82 4.48 12.32 7.21
C ARG A 82 3.18 11.53 7.00
N ALA A 83 2.79 11.31 5.74
CA ALA A 83 1.57 10.57 5.41
C ALA A 83 1.70 9.05 5.60
N GLY A 84 2.91 8.55 5.83
CA GLY A 84 3.20 7.13 5.97
C GLY A 84 3.54 6.47 4.63
N SER A 85 3.20 5.20 4.48
CA SER A 85 3.50 4.42 3.28
C SER A 85 2.49 4.69 2.15
N ASN A 86 2.96 4.64 0.91
CA ASN A 86 2.14 4.87 -0.29
C ASN A 86 2.25 3.70 -1.29
N GLY A 87 1.99 2.50 -0.81
CA GLY A 87 2.07 1.28 -1.61
C GLY A 87 3.42 0.57 -1.52
N PHE A 88 3.66 -0.30 -2.48
CA PHE A 88 4.82 -1.18 -2.49
C PHE A 88 5.67 -0.96 -3.73
N THR A 89 6.97 -1.23 -3.58
CA THR A 89 7.89 -1.42 -4.69
C THR A 89 8.14 -2.93 -4.83
N ILE A 90 7.86 -3.49 -5.99
CA ILE A 90 8.12 -4.90 -6.30
C ILE A 90 9.07 -4.97 -7.49
N ARG A 91 10.24 -5.61 -7.31
CA ARG A 91 11.25 -5.77 -8.37
C ARG A 91 11.60 -4.46 -9.08
N GLY A 92 11.63 -3.33 -8.34
CA GLY A 92 12.02 -2.02 -8.86
C GLY A 92 10.94 -1.25 -9.62
N VAL A 93 9.69 -1.64 -9.49
CA VAL A 93 8.51 -0.91 -10.00
C VAL A 93 7.57 -0.61 -8.85
N ASP A 94 7.04 0.59 -8.80
CA ASP A 94 6.27 1.10 -7.66
C ASP A 94 4.99 1.85 -8.08
N LYS A 95 4.35 2.50 -7.12
CA LYS A 95 3.13 3.30 -7.28
C LYS A 95 1.99 2.46 -7.88
N ASP A 96 1.25 2.99 -8.84
CA ASP A 96 0.11 2.31 -9.50
C ASP A 96 0.52 1.18 -10.46
N ARG A 97 1.82 0.87 -10.54
CA ARG A 97 2.35 -0.31 -11.25
C ARG A 97 2.39 -1.56 -10.38
N VAL A 98 2.05 -1.40 -9.09
CA VAL A 98 1.78 -2.50 -8.17
C VAL A 98 0.31 -2.40 -7.75
N ALA A 99 -0.50 -3.37 -8.16
CA ALA A 99 -1.91 -3.41 -7.79
C ALA A 99 -2.08 -3.73 -6.30
N ILE A 100 -3.00 -3.04 -5.63
CA ILE A 100 -3.40 -3.33 -4.25
C ILE A 100 -4.90 -3.56 -4.23
N ASN A 101 -5.32 -4.75 -3.82
CA ASN A 101 -6.73 -5.14 -3.78
C ASN A 101 -7.10 -5.68 -2.40
N VAL A 102 -8.33 -5.41 -1.96
CA VAL A 102 -8.96 -6.03 -0.78
C VAL A 102 -10.18 -6.79 -1.26
N ASP A 103 -10.19 -8.12 -1.10
CA ASP A 103 -11.20 -9.03 -1.63
C ASP A 103 -11.51 -8.80 -3.12
N GLY A 104 -10.51 -8.51 -3.95
CA GLY A 104 -10.67 -8.22 -5.38
C GLY A 104 -11.17 -6.81 -5.73
N LEU A 105 -11.36 -5.93 -4.75
CA LEU A 105 -11.71 -4.52 -4.96
C LEU A 105 -10.43 -3.67 -4.92
N ALA A 106 -10.14 -2.97 -6.00
CA ALA A 106 -8.95 -2.11 -6.09
C ALA A 106 -8.99 -0.98 -5.06
N GLN A 107 -7.83 -0.71 -4.46
CA GLN A 107 -7.65 0.44 -3.57
C GLN A 107 -7.47 1.73 -4.36
N ALA A 108 -7.42 2.86 -3.65
CA ALA A 108 -7.25 4.17 -4.27
C ALA A 108 -6.02 4.22 -5.18
N GLU A 109 -6.13 4.98 -6.26
CA GLU A 109 -4.97 5.35 -7.07
C GLU A 109 -3.95 6.14 -6.22
N SER A 110 -2.67 5.94 -6.49
CA SER A 110 -1.63 6.79 -5.92
C SER A 110 -1.79 8.22 -6.46
N ARG A 111 -2.00 9.16 -5.57
CA ARG A 111 -1.99 10.59 -5.89
C ARG A 111 -0.56 11.15 -5.81
N SER A 112 0.41 10.31 -5.95
CA SER A 112 1.82 10.62 -5.92
C SER A 112 2.47 10.33 -7.27
N SER A 113 1.89 10.83 -8.36
CA SER A 113 2.71 11.02 -9.56
C SER A 113 3.98 11.77 -9.14
N GLU A 114 5.09 11.57 -9.82
CA GLU A 114 6.34 12.25 -9.48
C GLU A 114 6.15 13.77 -9.34
N ALA A 115 5.25 14.36 -10.16
CA ALA A 115 4.80 15.72 -10.04
C ALA A 115 4.23 16.06 -8.66
N PHE A 116 3.35 15.22 -8.14
CA PHE A 116 2.75 15.47 -6.84
C PHE A 116 3.75 15.36 -5.68
N GLN A 117 4.67 14.43 -5.73
CA GLN A 117 5.67 14.28 -4.67
C GLN A 117 6.67 15.43 -4.65
N GLU A 118 7.12 15.87 -5.82
CA GLU A 118 8.17 16.87 -5.92
C GLU A 118 7.65 18.31 -5.77
N LEU A 119 6.50 18.60 -6.35
CA LEU A 119 5.98 19.97 -6.41
C LEU A 119 4.90 20.26 -5.35
N PHE A 120 4.19 19.23 -4.84
CA PHE A 120 3.01 19.41 -3.99
C PHE A 120 3.11 18.88 -2.56
N GLY A 121 4.25 18.40 -2.13
CA GLY A 121 4.49 18.19 -0.71
C GLY A 121 4.17 19.44 0.13
N ALA A 122 4.19 20.61 -0.50
CA ALA A 122 3.84 21.89 0.09
C ALA A 122 2.35 22.05 0.40
N TYR A 123 1.46 21.53 -0.44
CA TYR A 123 0.05 21.94 -0.43
C TYR A 123 -0.93 20.94 0.16
N GLY A 124 -0.46 19.88 0.78
CA GLY A 124 -1.35 18.94 1.44
C GLY A 124 -0.91 17.48 1.36
N ASN A 125 -1.74 16.58 1.87
CA ASN A 125 -1.48 15.16 1.87
C ASN A 125 -1.95 14.54 0.54
N PHE A 126 -1.34 14.92 -0.56
CA PHE A 126 -1.62 14.30 -1.86
C PHE A 126 -0.99 12.91 -2.01
N ASN A 127 -0.03 12.56 -1.16
CA ASN A 127 0.46 11.20 -1.01
C ASN A 127 -0.57 10.38 -0.24
N ALA A 128 -1.73 10.28 -0.83
CA ALA A 128 -2.81 9.52 -0.25
C ALA A 128 -2.35 8.12 0.10
N ASN A 129 -2.53 7.79 1.33
CA ASN A 129 -2.24 6.48 1.84
C ASN A 129 -3.09 5.44 1.10
N ARG A 130 -2.50 4.72 0.14
CA ARG A 130 -3.13 3.60 -0.56
C ARG A 130 -3.39 2.40 0.36
N ASN A 131 -2.74 2.38 1.52
CA ASN A 131 -2.81 1.30 2.50
C ASN A 131 -3.73 1.70 3.66
N THR A 132 -5.00 1.99 3.37
CA THR A 132 -6.00 2.38 4.37
C THR A 132 -6.62 1.18 5.11
N SER A 133 -6.06 0.00 4.94
CA SER A 133 -6.64 -1.25 5.44
C SER A 133 -6.00 -1.68 6.76
N GLU A 134 -6.81 -2.14 7.70
CA GLU A 134 -6.40 -2.59 9.03
C GLU A 134 -5.85 -4.03 8.98
N PRO A 135 -4.59 -4.32 9.41
CA PRO A 135 -4.01 -5.66 9.38
C PRO A 135 -4.80 -6.73 10.16
N GLU A 136 -5.53 -6.34 11.21
CA GLU A 136 -6.36 -7.28 11.97
C GLU A 136 -7.61 -7.73 11.21
N ASN A 137 -7.99 -7.08 10.11
CA ASN A 137 -9.10 -7.51 9.26
C ASN A 137 -8.76 -8.66 8.33
N PHE A 138 -7.46 -9.00 8.14
CA PHE A 138 -7.03 -9.94 7.11
C PHE A 138 -6.85 -11.37 7.64
N SER A 139 -7.34 -12.34 6.87
CA SER A 139 -7.06 -13.78 7.03
C SER A 139 -5.82 -14.21 6.25
N GLU A 140 -5.60 -13.61 5.07
CA GLU A 140 -4.48 -13.94 4.18
C GLU A 140 -4.05 -12.70 3.39
N VAL A 141 -2.77 -12.62 3.05
CA VAL A 141 -2.20 -11.69 2.08
C VAL A 141 -1.46 -12.48 1.02
N THR A 142 -1.83 -12.32 -0.24
CA THR A 142 -1.12 -12.91 -1.38
C THR A 142 -0.32 -11.83 -2.09
N ILE A 143 1.00 -12.02 -2.16
CA ILE A 143 1.92 -11.13 -2.87
C ILE A 143 2.36 -11.83 -4.15
N THR A 144 2.14 -11.17 -5.29
CA THR A 144 2.62 -11.63 -6.60
C THR A 144 3.71 -10.70 -7.10
N LYS A 145 4.86 -11.26 -7.47
CA LYS A 145 6.01 -10.55 -8.05
C LYS A 145 6.05 -10.76 -9.57
N GLY A 146 6.33 -9.69 -10.32
CA GLY A 146 6.27 -9.67 -11.79
C GLY A 146 4.85 -9.42 -12.32
N ALA A 147 4.72 -9.20 -13.62
CA ALA A 147 3.44 -8.87 -14.26
C ALA A 147 2.34 -9.90 -13.94
N ASP A 148 1.17 -9.44 -13.50
CA ASP A 148 0.06 -10.30 -13.05
C ASP A 148 -1.34 -9.72 -13.38
N SER A 149 -1.46 -8.96 -14.45
CA SER A 149 -2.76 -8.36 -14.81
C SER A 149 -3.82 -9.41 -15.16
N LEU A 150 -3.42 -10.63 -15.50
CA LEU A 150 -4.35 -11.73 -15.72
C LEU A 150 -5.23 -12.02 -14.49
N LYS A 151 -4.65 -12.01 -13.30
CA LYS A 151 -5.35 -12.27 -12.03
C LYS A 151 -5.79 -10.98 -11.33
N SER A 152 -4.89 -10.02 -11.23
CA SER A 152 -5.06 -8.83 -10.39
C SER A 152 -5.60 -7.61 -11.15
N GLY A 153 -5.81 -7.72 -12.48
CA GLY A 153 -6.36 -6.66 -13.32
C GLY A 153 -5.36 -5.58 -13.70
N SER A 154 -5.89 -4.46 -14.19
CA SER A 154 -5.10 -3.28 -14.58
C SER A 154 -4.27 -2.75 -13.40
N GLY A 155 -3.00 -2.38 -13.65
CA GLY A 155 -2.06 -1.86 -12.64
C GLY A 155 -1.09 -2.89 -12.11
N ALA A 156 -1.24 -4.19 -12.37
CA ALA A 156 -0.31 -5.22 -11.92
C ALA A 156 0.86 -5.43 -12.91
N LEU A 157 1.66 -4.38 -13.17
CA LEU A 157 2.83 -4.45 -14.04
C LEU A 157 4.07 -5.01 -13.34
N GLY A 158 4.34 -4.56 -12.10
CA GLY A 158 5.43 -5.03 -11.25
C GLY A 158 5.00 -6.16 -10.33
N GLY A 159 3.71 -6.28 -10.08
CA GLY A 159 3.12 -7.26 -9.19
C GLY A 159 1.82 -6.80 -8.56
N ALA A 160 1.37 -7.54 -7.55
CA ALA A 160 0.16 -7.23 -6.81
C ALA A 160 0.26 -7.66 -5.35
N VAL A 161 -0.44 -6.92 -4.48
CA VAL A 161 -0.68 -7.29 -3.07
C VAL A 161 -2.19 -7.42 -2.88
N ASN A 162 -2.65 -8.64 -2.70
CA ASN A 162 -4.06 -8.99 -2.58
C ASN A 162 -4.37 -9.40 -1.14
N TYR A 163 -5.16 -8.61 -0.46
CA TYR A 163 -5.63 -8.85 0.89
C TYR A 163 -6.97 -9.56 0.86
N GLN A 164 -7.09 -10.61 1.65
CA GLN A 164 -8.35 -11.31 1.90
C GLN A 164 -8.81 -11.02 3.32
N THR A 165 -10.04 -10.50 3.48
CA THR A 165 -10.60 -10.23 4.80
C THR A 165 -11.11 -11.50 5.46
N LYS A 166 -11.06 -11.52 6.80
CA LYS A 166 -11.58 -12.60 7.64
C LYS A 166 -13.05 -12.89 7.35
N SER A 167 -13.47 -14.13 7.59
CA SER A 167 -14.85 -14.60 7.53
C SER A 167 -15.22 -15.40 8.78
N ALA A 168 -16.51 -15.59 9.02
CA ALA A 168 -16.96 -16.40 10.15
C ALA A 168 -16.39 -17.84 10.09
N SER A 169 -16.27 -18.40 8.88
CA SER A 169 -15.72 -19.74 8.65
C SER A 169 -14.26 -19.91 9.08
N ASP A 170 -13.50 -18.82 9.26
CA ASP A 170 -12.13 -18.88 9.79
C ASP A 170 -12.09 -19.21 11.29
N TYR A 171 -13.23 -19.11 11.99
CA TYR A 171 -13.32 -19.18 13.45
C TYR A 171 -14.32 -20.22 13.96
N VAL A 172 -15.41 -20.41 13.22
CA VAL A 172 -16.49 -21.34 13.61
C VAL A 172 -16.52 -22.57 12.74
N SER A 173 -16.78 -23.73 13.36
CA SER A 173 -16.88 -25.04 12.71
C SER A 173 -17.96 -25.88 13.38
N GLU A 174 -18.18 -27.07 12.87
CA GLU A 174 -19.00 -28.07 13.55
C GLU A 174 -18.43 -28.35 14.95
N GLY A 175 -19.30 -28.33 15.97
CA GLY A 175 -18.91 -28.45 17.39
C GLY A 175 -18.28 -27.20 18.01
N LYS A 176 -18.07 -26.11 17.21
CA LYS A 176 -17.61 -24.80 17.69
C LYS A 176 -18.40 -23.68 17.02
N PRO A 177 -19.67 -23.44 17.44
CA PRO A 177 -20.56 -22.48 16.76
C PRO A 177 -20.26 -21.01 17.03
N TYR A 178 -19.40 -20.69 17.99
CA TYR A 178 -19.02 -19.30 18.34
C TYR A 178 -17.52 -19.17 18.60
N HIS A 179 -17.04 -17.95 18.48
CA HIS A 179 -15.66 -17.56 18.80
C HIS A 179 -15.63 -16.13 19.29
N LEU A 180 -14.88 -15.90 20.36
CA LEU A 180 -14.52 -14.57 20.85
C LEU A 180 -13.00 -14.51 20.99
N GLY A 181 -12.37 -13.56 20.28
CA GLY A 181 -10.95 -13.26 20.37
C GLY A 181 -10.72 -11.83 20.85
N ILE A 182 -9.82 -11.63 21.79
CA ILE A 182 -9.38 -10.33 22.26
C ILE A 182 -7.87 -10.26 22.09
N LYS A 183 -7.37 -9.24 21.40
CA LYS A 183 -5.95 -9.03 21.16
C LYS A 183 -5.56 -7.59 21.50
N GLY A 184 -4.46 -7.42 22.20
CA GLY A 184 -3.87 -6.14 22.51
C GLY A 184 -2.37 -6.15 22.32
N GLY A 185 -1.77 -4.96 22.12
CA GLY A 185 -0.33 -4.89 21.95
C GLY A 185 0.24 -3.49 21.92
N SER A 186 1.57 -3.46 21.92
CA SER A 186 2.37 -2.24 21.78
C SER A 186 3.46 -2.40 20.72
N VAL A 187 3.77 -1.31 20.03
CA VAL A 187 4.79 -1.23 18.98
C VAL A 187 5.76 -0.11 19.32
N GLY A 188 7.03 -0.45 19.54
CA GLY A 188 8.02 0.48 20.09
C GLY A 188 8.47 1.55 19.10
N LYS A 189 8.53 1.25 17.79
CA LYS A 189 9.05 2.18 16.77
C LYS A 189 8.29 3.51 16.69
N ASN A 190 7.01 3.54 17.05
CA ASN A 190 6.13 4.71 16.98
C ASN A 190 5.23 4.86 18.22
N SER A 191 5.62 4.24 19.34
CA SER A 191 4.86 4.27 20.61
C SER A 191 3.40 3.85 20.43
N GLN A 192 3.09 3.03 19.43
CA GLN A 192 1.73 2.58 19.12
C GLN A 192 1.22 1.62 20.19
N LYS A 193 -0.06 1.74 20.51
CA LYS A 193 -0.83 0.75 21.28
C LYS A 193 -2.09 0.41 20.49
N PHE A 194 -2.56 -0.82 20.60
CA PHE A 194 -3.79 -1.24 19.94
C PHE A 194 -4.57 -2.27 20.75
N SER A 195 -5.86 -2.31 20.48
CA SER A 195 -6.77 -3.36 20.93
C SER A 195 -7.66 -3.80 19.77
N SER A 196 -7.93 -5.09 19.67
CA SER A 196 -8.80 -5.68 18.65
C SER A 196 -9.70 -6.73 19.28
N ILE A 197 -10.96 -6.76 18.88
CA ILE A 197 -11.94 -7.76 19.26
C ILE A 197 -12.40 -8.45 17.98
N THR A 198 -12.42 -9.78 17.99
CA THR A 198 -12.99 -10.61 16.92
C THR A 198 -14.07 -11.49 17.51
N ALA A 199 -15.31 -11.32 17.04
CA ALA A 199 -16.43 -12.17 17.41
C ALA A 199 -17.00 -12.84 16.18
N ALA A 200 -17.23 -14.16 16.23
CA ALA A 200 -17.88 -14.90 15.17
C ALA A 200 -18.90 -15.88 15.73
N GLY A 201 -19.97 -16.11 14.98
CA GLY A 201 -21.02 -17.04 15.36
C GLY A 201 -21.68 -17.68 14.16
N ARG A 202 -22.24 -18.89 14.35
CA ARG A 202 -23.08 -19.58 13.37
C ARG A 202 -24.28 -20.21 14.06
N LEU A 203 -25.48 -19.94 13.53
CA LEU A 203 -26.73 -20.46 14.07
C LEU A 203 -27.79 -20.54 12.94
N PHE A 204 -28.47 -21.67 12.76
CA PHE A 204 -29.59 -21.87 11.81
C PHE A 204 -29.31 -21.34 10.39
N GLY A 205 -28.13 -21.68 9.81
CA GLY A 205 -27.73 -21.20 8.49
C GLY A 205 -27.23 -19.78 8.43
N LEU A 206 -27.40 -18.97 9.48
CA LEU A 206 -26.85 -17.63 9.64
C LEU A 206 -25.44 -17.70 10.20
N ASP A 207 -24.50 -17.00 9.62
CA ASP A 207 -23.16 -16.75 10.19
C ASP A 207 -22.85 -15.27 10.21
N ALA A 208 -22.13 -14.84 11.25
CA ALA A 208 -21.72 -13.46 11.42
C ALA A 208 -20.27 -13.37 11.90
N LEU A 209 -19.57 -12.32 11.45
CA LEU A 209 -18.26 -11.94 11.92
C LEU A 209 -18.24 -10.45 12.24
N LEU A 210 -17.68 -10.08 13.38
CA LEU A 210 -17.31 -8.70 13.74
C LEU A 210 -15.83 -8.67 14.10
N VAL A 211 -15.07 -7.77 13.47
CA VAL A 211 -13.72 -7.37 13.92
C VAL A 211 -13.74 -5.88 14.16
N TYR A 212 -13.39 -5.47 15.38
CA TYR A 212 -13.23 -4.05 15.73
C TYR A 212 -11.82 -3.82 16.26
N THR A 213 -11.10 -2.88 15.67
CA THR A 213 -9.74 -2.53 16.07
C THR A 213 -9.61 -1.02 16.30
N ARG A 214 -8.95 -0.66 17.37
CA ARG A 214 -8.55 0.72 17.66
C ARG A 214 -7.04 0.76 17.89
N ARG A 215 -6.37 1.69 17.19
CA ARG A 215 -4.94 1.96 17.33
C ARG A 215 -4.72 3.44 17.62
N PHE A 216 -3.69 3.75 18.37
CA PHE A 216 -3.17 5.11 18.50
C PHE A 216 -1.64 5.04 18.57
N GLY A 217 -0.98 6.06 18.08
CA GLY A 217 0.47 6.12 18.02
C GLY A 217 0.98 7.51 17.75
N LYS A 218 2.29 7.60 17.66
CA LYS A 218 3.05 8.83 17.41
C LYS A 218 3.85 8.69 16.11
N GLU A 219 4.69 9.69 15.84
CA GLU A 219 5.65 9.61 14.74
C GLU A 219 6.55 8.37 14.84
N THR A 220 6.97 7.84 13.70
CA THR A 220 8.00 6.79 13.67
C THR A 220 9.33 7.40 14.08
N LYS A 221 9.90 6.89 15.17
CA LYS A 221 11.20 7.33 15.70
C LYS A 221 12.31 7.00 14.71
N ASN A 222 13.28 7.89 14.63
CA ASN A 222 14.53 7.64 13.92
C ASN A 222 15.65 7.24 14.91
N ARG A 223 16.80 6.82 14.37
CA ARG A 223 18.03 6.57 15.14
C ARG A 223 19.07 7.64 14.77
N SER A 224 18.96 8.84 15.38
CA SER A 224 19.98 9.86 15.28
C SER A 224 20.99 9.69 16.42
N THR A 225 22.28 9.90 16.13
CA THR A 225 23.36 9.95 17.13
C THR A 225 23.71 11.38 17.50
N GLU A 226 23.32 12.34 16.66
CA GLU A 226 23.54 13.76 16.89
C GLU A 226 22.32 14.33 17.63
N GLY A 227 22.55 15.04 18.72
CA GLY A 227 21.51 15.82 19.35
C GLY A 227 21.09 16.95 18.41
N ASP A 228 19.79 17.26 18.40
CA ASP A 228 19.34 18.50 17.79
C ASP A 228 20.01 19.65 18.51
N VAL A 229 20.57 20.61 17.80
CA VAL A 229 21.01 21.86 18.39
C VAL A 229 19.76 22.54 18.96
N PRO A 230 19.67 22.77 20.27
CA PRO A 230 18.48 23.38 20.86
C PRO A 230 18.35 24.81 20.32
N ILE A 231 17.49 25.00 19.35
CA ILE A 231 16.99 26.33 19.04
C ILE A 231 15.84 26.54 20.01
N LYS A 232 16.05 27.40 21.00
CA LYS A 232 14.99 27.85 21.90
C LYS A 232 14.02 28.74 21.15
N ASN A 233 13.21 28.13 20.27
CA ASN A 233 12.10 28.81 19.64
C ASN A 233 10.85 28.44 20.43
N LYS A 234 10.26 29.42 21.01
CA LYS A 234 8.94 29.32 21.60
C LYS A 234 7.93 29.24 20.44
N GLY A 235 7.10 28.22 20.42
CA GLY A 235 6.08 28.00 19.41
C GLY A 235 4.75 27.61 20.03
N TYR A 236 3.65 27.86 19.31
CA TYR A 236 2.34 27.42 19.74
C TYR A 236 2.14 25.93 19.47
N VAL A 237 1.55 25.23 20.41
CA VAL A 237 0.95 23.92 20.18
C VAL A 237 -0.48 24.16 19.72
N PHE A 238 -0.76 23.83 18.48
CA PHE A 238 -2.13 23.87 17.99
C PHE A 238 -2.90 22.67 18.51
N ASP A 239 -3.94 22.93 19.32
CA ASP A 239 -4.96 21.97 19.69
C ASP A 239 -6.27 22.40 18.97
N PRO A 240 -6.82 21.60 18.04
CA PRO A 240 -8.04 21.95 17.33
C PRO A 240 -9.23 22.18 18.27
N ASN A 241 -9.19 21.65 19.52
CA ASN A 241 -10.21 21.88 20.55
C ASN A 241 -9.87 23.07 21.45
N LYS A 242 -8.63 23.54 21.41
CA LYS A 242 -8.13 24.68 22.18
C LYS A 242 -7.02 25.38 21.38
N PRO A 243 -7.34 26.04 20.28
CA PRO A 243 -6.38 26.47 19.28
C PRO A 243 -5.27 27.43 19.79
N PHE A 244 -5.36 27.95 21.00
CA PHE A 244 -4.45 28.99 21.49
C PHE A 244 -3.97 28.79 22.93
N SER A 245 -4.02 27.56 23.47
CA SER A 245 -3.89 27.38 24.92
C SER A 245 -2.54 26.93 25.43
N SER A 246 -1.55 26.62 24.62
CA SER A 246 -0.26 26.17 25.16
C SER A 246 0.94 26.58 24.31
N TYR A 247 1.90 27.15 25.03
CA TYR A 247 3.22 27.57 24.53
C TYR A 247 4.23 26.48 24.90
N GLN A 248 4.94 25.90 23.95
CA GLN A 248 6.01 24.95 24.25
C GLN A 248 7.34 25.39 23.61
N ASP A 249 8.44 25.16 24.33
CA ASP A 249 9.77 25.29 23.77
C ASP A 249 10.02 24.11 22.82
N TYR A 250 10.28 24.37 21.54
CA TYR A 250 10.64 23.36 20.58
C TYR A 250 12.16 23.22 20.47
N GLU A 251 12.64 21.98 20.57
CA GLU A 251 13.98 21.65 20.14
C GLU A 251 14.06 21.79 18.63
N ALA A 252 15.10 22.35 18.09
CA ALA A 252 15.42 22.55 16.68
C ALA A 252 14.27 22.47 15.65
N ALA A 253 14.03 23.58 14.97
CA ALA A 253 13.08 23.68 13.88
C ALA A 253 13.81 23.90 12.53
N GLY A 254 13.09 23.71 11.41
CA GLY A 254 13.63 23.92 10.06
C GLY A 254 14.23 22.66 9.42
N VAL A 255 14.69 22.83 8.19
CA VAL A 255 15.16 21.72 7.34
C VAL A 255 16.36 20.94 7.92
N ALA A 256 17.12 21.57 8.82
CA ALA A 256 18.26 20.96 9.51
C ALA A 256 17.87 20.10 10.73
N ARG A 257 16.59 20.08 11.11
CA ARG A 257 16.07 19.26 12.21
C ARG A 257 16.45 17.78 12.01
N SER A 258 17.03 17.14 13.03
CA SER A 258 17.51 15.77 12.97
C SER A 258 16.47 14.72 13.42
N ARG A 259 15.42 15.13 14.11
CA ARG A 259 14.32 14.28 14.58
C ARG A 259 13.09 14.38 13.66
N PRO A 260 12.28 13.33 13.53
CA PRO A 260 10.99 13.40 12.84
C PRO A 260 10.08 14.47 13.45
N ASP A 261 9.18 15.00 12.65
CA ASP A 261 8.16 15.93 13.12
C ASP A 261 7.20 15.25 14.09
N PRO A 262 6.86 15.89 15.22
CA PRO A 262 5.93 15.31 16.18
C PRO A 262 4.57 14.99 15.56
N GLN A 263 4.09 13.80 15.83
CA GLN A 263 2.83 13.28 15.29
C GLN A 263 2.01 12.57 16.36
N GLU A 264 0.69 12.73 16.29
CA GLU A 264 -0.27 11.89 17.00
C GLU A 264 -1.32 11.39 16.03
N TRP A 265 -1.67 10.12 16.12
CA TRP A 265 -2.68 9.54 15.24
C TRP A 265 -3.52 8.49 15.94
N VAL A 266 -4.77 8.38 15.48
CA VAL A 266 -5.73 7.38 15.93
C VAL A 266 -6.34 6.72 14.69
N ASN A 267 -6.32 5.39 14.66
CA ASN A 267 -7.08 4.60 13.69
C ASN A 267 -8.22 3.86 14.39
N LYS A 268 -9.38 3.82 13.75
CA LYS A 268 -10.53 3.01 14.15
C LYS A 268 -10.99 2.22 12.93
N SER A 269 -11.15 0.91 13.08
CA SER A 269 -11.59 0.03 11.99
C SER A 269 -12.63 -0.96 12.45
N THR A 270 -13.66 -1.15 11.64
CA THR A 270 -14.72 -2.13 11.80
C THR A 270 -14.83 -2.96 10.54
N LEU A 271 -14.79 -4.28 10.66
CA LEU A 271 -15.19 -5.23 9.63
C LEU A 271 -16.38 -6.01 10.18
N PHE A 272 -17.49 -5.98 9.47
CA PHE A 272 -18.68 -6.78 9.77
C PHE A 272 -19.08 -7.58 8.53
N LYS A 273 -19.32 -8.87 8.71
CA LYS A 273 -19.86 -9.75 7.67
C LYS A 273 -21.04 -10.52 8.22
N LEU A 274 -22.08 -10.63 7.42
CA LEU A 274 -23.25 -11.43 7.70
C LEU A 274 -23.49 -12.35 6.50
N GLY A 275 -23.79 -13.61 6.74
CA GLY A 275 -24.09 -14.56 5.70
C GLY A 275 -25.24 -15.47 6.09
N TYR A 276 -26.06 -15.86 5.11
CA TYR A 276 -27.16 -16.78 5.29
C TYR A 276 -27.15 -17.87 4.21
N ASN A 277 -27.10 -19.13 4.63
CA ASN A 277 -27.24 -20.28 3.74
C ASN A 277 -28.72 -20.64 3.67
N PHE A 278 -29.37 -20.46 2.51
CA PHE A 278 -30.75 -20.90 2.29
C PHE A 278 -30.86 -22.43 2.27
N ASN A 279 -29.81 -23.07 1.78
CA ASN A 279 -29.59 -24.50 1.70
C ASN A 279 -28.09 -24.74 1.45
N ASP A 280 -27.69 -26.00 1.25
CA ASP A 280 -26.30 -26.41 1.07
C ASP A 280 -25.63 -25.81 -0.19
N ARG A 281 -26.43 -25.31 -1.15
CA ARG A 281 -25.98 -24.83 -2.47
C ARG A 281 -26.05 -23.32 -2.62
N ASN A 282 -26.84 -22.64 -1.81
CA ASN A 282 -27.14 -21.22 -2.01
C ASN A 282 -26.86 -20.40 -0.75
N ARG A 283 -26.07 -19.37 -0.91
CA ARG A 283 -25.68 -18.45 0.17
C ARG A 283 -25.76 -17.00 -0.30
N ILE A 284 -26.32 -16.14 0.53
CA ILE A 284 -26.20 -14.68 0.42
C ILE A 284 -25.30 -14.16 1.54
N GLY A 285 -24.49 -13.16 1.23
CA GLY A 285 -23.63 -12.49 2.16
C GLY A 285 -23.69 -10.97 2.04
N TRP A 286 -23.45 -10.31 3.14
CA TRP A 286 -23.26 -8.85 3.22
C TRP A 286 -21.96 -8.53 3.94
N ILE A 287 -21.25 -7.52 3.44
CA ILE A 287 -20.02 -6.99 4.03
C ILE A 287 -20.15 -5.50 4.29
N PHE A 288 -19.67 -5.09 5.43
CA PHE A 288 -19.45 -3.69 5.79
C PHE A 288 -18.04 -3.53 6.36
N GLU A 289 -17.28 -2.59 5.81
CA GLU A 289 -16.00 -2.14 6.35
C GLU A 289 -16.02 -0.63 6.51
N ASP A 290 -15.50 -0.16 7.65
CA ASP A 290 -15.29 1.25 7.95
C ASP A 290 -13.94 1.41 8.62
N SER A 291 -13.06 2.24 8.05
CA SER A 291 -11.74 2.53 8.60
C SER A 291 -11.47 4.02 8.51
N ARG A 292 -11.08 4.62 9.63
CA ARG A 292 -10.73 6.03 9.71
C ARG A 292 -9.44 6.21 10.48
N THR A 293 -8.51 6.96 9.90
CA THR A 293 -7.28 7.41 10.54
C THR A 293 -7.28 8.92 10.62
N ASP A 294 -7.23 9.46 11.83
CA ASP A 294 -6.98 10.87 12.12
C ASP A 294 -5.52 11.02 12.52
N ARG A 295 -4.77 11.91 11.85
CA ARG A 295 -3.37 12.18 12.11
C ARG A 295 -3.13 13.67 12.23
N PHE A 296 -2.52 14.09 13.31
CA PHE A 296 -2.11 15.45 13.55
C PHE A 296 -0.58 15.54 13.55
N THR A 297 -0.02 16.55 12.87
CA THR A 297 1.42 16.73 12.70
C THR A 297 1.82 18.19 12.92
N ASN A 298 2.83 18.41 13.76
CA ASN A 298 3.54 19.68 13.88
C ASN A 298 4.75 19.64 12.93
N GLU A 299 4.68 20.32 11.79
CA GLU A 299 5.76 20.29 10.77
C GLU A 299 6.92 21.21 11.15
N LEU A 300 7.65 20.87 12.20
CA LEU A 300 8.80 21.65 12.68
C LEU A 300 10.00 21.65 11.73
N SER A 301 10.14 20.58 10.90
CA SER A 301 11.18 20.50 9.87
C SER A 301 10.92 21.44 8.71
N ASN A 302 9.74 22.03 8.64
CA ASN A 302 9.30 22.83 7.53
C ASN A 302 8.90 24.23 8.01
N LEU A 303 9.90 25.07 8.16
CA LEU A 303 9.66 26.49 8.34
C LEU A 303 9.58 27.13 6.96
N TRP A 304 8.38 27.57 6.61
CA TRP A 304 8.16 28.36 5.40
C TRP A 304 8.49 29.81 5.67
N VAL A 305 9.26 30.42 4.80
CA VAL A 305 9.59 31.84 4.83
C VAL A 305 9.43 32.42 3.45
N GLY A 306 8.25 32.90 3.11
CA GLY A 306 7.99 33.64 1.86
C GLY A 306 8.77 33.08 0.66
N THR A 307 9.35 33.92 -0.16
CA THR A 307 10.19 33.53 -1.32
C THR A 307 11.65 33.22 -0.92
N THR A 308 12.06 33.45 0.32
CA THR A 308 13.44 33.23 0.78
C THR A 308 13.45 32.36 2.02
N TYR A 309 14.09 31.20 1.94
CA TYR A 309 14.26 30.27 3.04
C TYR A 309 15.24 30.84 4.09
N SER A 310 14.72 31.34 5.19
CA SER A 310 15.53 31.68 6.36
C SER A 310 14.99 30.94 7.59
N PRO A 311 15.77 30.10 8.26
CA PRO A 311 15.35 29.44 9.50
C PRO A 311 14.94 30.42 10.61
N ALA A 312 15.32 31.69 10.47
CA ALA A 312 15.11 32.73 11.48
C ALA A 312 13.74 33.43 11.41
N THR A 313 12.99 33.27 10.31
CA THR A 313 11.77 34.08 10.03
C THR A 313 10.56 33.28 9.55
N GLY A 314 10.49 31.97 9.85
CA GLY A 314 9.45 31.09 9.27
C GLY A 314 8.18 30.95 10.10
N ASP A 315 7.09 30.69 9.41
CA ASP A 315 5.82 30.39 10.01
C ASP A 315 5.76 28.94 10.54
N TYR A 316 5.03 28.73 11.63
CA TYR A 316 4.79 27.37 12.13
C TYR A 316 3.68 26.72 11.34
N ARG A 317 3.90 25.48 10.89
CA ARG A 317 2.90 24.73 10.14
C ARG A 317 2.37 23.55 10.95
N HIS A 318 1.05 23.52 11.07
CA HIS A 318 0.32 22.40 11.63
C HIS A 318 -0.55 21.78 10.56
N ARG A 319 -0.67 20.45 10.60
CA ARG A 319 -1.55 19.72 9.68
C ARG A 319 -2.38 18.67 10.40
N GLN A 320 -3.60 18.50 9.92
CA GLN A 320 -4.44 17.37 10.24
C GLN A 320 -4.76 16.63 8.96
N ASP A 321 -4.41 15.35 8.90
CA ASP A 321 -4.69 14.45 7.79
C ASP A 321 -5.72 13.41 8.25
N VAL A 322 -6.85 13.31 7.54
CA VAL A 322 -7.88 12.31 7.80
C VAL A 322 -8.00 11.42 6.57
N SER A 323 -7.73 10.12 6.77
CA SER A 323 -8.00 9.10 5.76
C SER A 323 -9.20 8.28 6.18
N TYR A 324 -10.16 8.13 5.29
CA TYR A 324 -11.40 7.43 5.54
C TYR A 324 -11.70 6.45 4.41
N ARG A 325 -12.02 5.21 4.74
CA ARG A 325 -12.48 4.20 3.80
C ARG A 325 -13.71 3.51 4.33
N ARG A 326 -14.78 3.54 3.54
CA ARG A 326 -16.00 2.77 3.79
C ARG A 326 -16.32 1.89 2.58
N ARG A 327 -16.63 0.63 2.86
CA ARG A 327 -17.10 -0.33 1.87
C ARG A 327 -18.37 -1.00 2.36
N THR A 328 -19.32 -1.19 1.45
CA THR A 328 -20.45 -2.09 1.65
C THR A 328 -20.63 -2.93 0.39
N GLY A 329 -20.99 -4.20 0.55
CA GLY A 329 -21.17 -5.10 -0.57
C GLY A 329 -22.11 -6.25 -0.26
N VAL A 330 -22.67 -6.80 -1.30
CA VAL A 330 -23.48 -8.02 -1.25
C VAL A 330 -22.83 -9.09 -2.12
N GLU A 331 -22.94 -10.33 -1.70
CA GLU A 331 -22.39 -11.50 -2.37
C GLU A 331 -23.46 -12.59 -2.42
N TYR A 332 -23.62 -13.23 -3.57
CA TYR A 332 -24.38 -14.45 -3.72
C TYR A 332 -23.45 -15.55 -4.20
N LYS A 333 -23.52 -16.73 -3.57
CA LYS A 333 -22.79 -17.93 -3.96
C LYS A 333 -23.77 -19.04 -4.28
N ASN A 334 -23.48 -19.77 -5.35
CA ASN A 334 -24.20 -20.96 -5.74
C ASN A 334 -23.21 -22.08 -6.04
N GLU A 335 -23.45 -23.27 -5.52
CA GLU A 335 -22.64 -24.47 -5.77
C GLU A 335 -23.52 -25.52 -6.46
N LEU A 336 -23.02 -26.14 -7.53
CA LEU A 336 -23.71 -27.19 -8.27
C LEU A 336 -22.81 -28.43 -8.35
N GLU A 337 -23.37 -29.61 -8.12
CA GLU A 337 -22.65 -30.88 -8.31
C GLU A 337 -22.51 -31.23 -9.79
N HIS A 338 -23.55 -30.93 -10.58
CA HIS A 338 -23.59 -31.16 -12.03
C HIS A 338 -24.19 -29.93 -12.72
N GLY A 339 -23.44 -29.32 -13.64
CA GLY A 339 -23.88 -28.10 -14.32
C GLY A 339 -22.79 -27.42 -15.10
N PRO A 340 -23.07 -26.21 -15.62
CA PRO A 340 -22.08 -25.43 -16.36
C PRO A 340 -20.97 -24.85 -15.44
N TRP A 341 -21.21 -24.77 -14.13
CA TRP A 341 -20.22 -24.43 -13.12
C TRP A 341 -20.35 -25.34 -11.89
N ASP A 342 -19.32 -25.47 -11.11
CA ASP A 342 -19.34 -26.08 -9.78
C ASP A 342 -19.52 -25.00 -8.70
N SER A 343 -18.99 -23.79 -8.96
CA SER A 343 -19.19 -22.63 -8.10
C SER A 343 -19.45 -21.37 -8.95
N LEU A 344 -20.44 -20.61 -8.52
CA LEU A 344 -20.76 -19.26 -9.03
C LEU A 344 -20.72 -18.28 -7.86
N LYS A 345 -20.05 -17.15 -8.07
CA LYS A 345 -19.98 -16.04 -7.11
C LYS A 345 -20.35 -14.73 -7.81
N LEU A 346 -21.47 -14.14 -7.41
CA LEU A 346 -21.88 -12.81 -7.84
C LEU A 346 -21.58 -11.83 -6.72
N ARG A 347 -21.00 -10.69 -7.06
CA ARG A 347 -20.73 -9.62 -6.07
C ARG A 347 -21.07 -8.25 -6.63
N TYR A 348 -21.54 -7.39 -5.72
CA TYR A 348 -21.65 -5.96 -5.93
C TYR A 348 -21.13 -5.22 -4.72
N ASP A 349 -20.14 -4.35 -4.94
CA ASP A 349 -19.48 -3.55 -3.90
C ASP A 349 -19.58 -2.06 -4.21
N LYS A 350 -19.78 -1.25 -3.17
CA LYS A 350 -19.57 0.20 -3.19
C LYS A 350 -18.47 0.55 -2.20
N GLN A 351 -17.51 1.34 -2.65
CA GLN A 351 -16.41 1.85 -1.83
C GLN A 351 -16.30 3.35 -1.97
N ARG A 352 -16.07 4.03 -0.85
CA ARG A 352 -15.70 5.43 -0.78
C ARG A 352 -14.40 5.57 -0.02
N ILE A 353 -13.47 6.30 -0.58
CA ILE A 353 -12.20 6.68 0.04
C ILE A 353 -12.12 8.20 0.01
N ASP A 354 -12.01 8.82 1.19
CA ASP A 354 -11.80 10.25 1.36
C ASP A 354 -10.43 10.50 2.01
N MET A 355 -9.80 11.57 1.60
CA MET A 355 -8.55 12.06 2.16
C MET A 355 -8.68 13.55 2.32
N ASP A 356 -8.73 13.98 3.58
CA ASP A 356 -8.90 15.36 3.97
C ASP A 356 -7.60 15.85 4.61
N THR A 357 -7.14 17.03 4.22
CA THR A 357 -5.99 17.67 4.85
C THR A 357 -6.31 19.12 5.18
N TRP A 358 -6.18 19.47 6.43
CA TRP A 358 -6.19 20.84 6.93
C TRP A 358 -4.75 21.26 7.21
N THR A 359 -4.39 22.44 6.73
CA THR A 359 -3.09 23.06 6.98
C THR A 359 -3.33 24.43 7.60
N TRP A 360 -2.57 24.76 8.63
CA TRP A 360 -2.53 26.07 9.28
C TRP A 360 -1.09 26.56 9.28
N ASP A 361 -0.84 27.70 8.67
CA ASP A 361 0.43 28.44 8.72
C ASP A 361 0.30 29.61 9.67
N ILE A 362 0.96 29.52 10.83
CA ILE A 362 0.89 30.49 11.92
C ILE A 362 2.15 31.35 11.88
N PRO A 363 2.03 32.70 11.72
CA PRO A 363 3.18 33.58 11.68
C PRO A 363 4.06 33.46 12.92
N LYS A 364 5.38 33.47 12.74
CA LYS A 364 6.37 33.35 13.82
C LYS A 364 6.27 34.51 14.81
N ASP A 365 5.96 35.71 14.32
CA ASP A 365 5.85 36.96 15.08
C ASP A 365 4.45 37.17 15.69
N TYR A 366 3.65 36.11 15.70
CA TYR A 366 2.31 36.15 16.28
C TYR A 366 2.28 36.73 17.70
N ASP A 367 3.30 36.38 18.52
CA ASP A 367 3.44 36.91 19.88
C ASP A 367 3.56 38.42 19.95
N THR A 368 4.20 39.03 18.93
CA THR A 368 4.45 40.48 18.91
C THR A 368 3.33 41.24 18.22
N LYS A 369 2.64 40.59 17.26
CA LYS A 369 1.49 41.18 16.56
C LYS A 369 0.14 40.98 17.27
N GLY A 370 0.11 40.10 18.26
CA GLY A 370 -1.07 39.84 19.08
C GLY A 370 -2.25 39.17 18.37
N ILE A 371 -3.43 39.24 18.99
CA ILE A 371 -4.66 38.57 18.56
C ILE A 371 -5.20 38.96 17.17
N ASN A 372 -4.66 40.01 16.57
CA ASN A 372 -5.06 40.48 15.22
C ASN A 372 -4.25 39.79 14.08
N SER A 373 -3.31 38.90 14.38
CA SER A 373 -2.57 38.18 13.37
C SER A 373 -3.45 37.23 12.57
N GLU A 374 -3.25 37.22 11.28
CA GLU A 374 -3.94 36.32 10.37
C GLU A 374 -3.18 34.99 10.26
N VAL A 375 -3.92 33.89 10.20
CA VAL A 375 -3.40 32.54 9.96
C VAL A 375 -3.86 32.10 8.59
N TYR A 376 -2.93 31.70 7.75
CA TYR A 376 -3.30 31.05 6.50
C TYR A 376 -3.84 29.65 6.78
N HIS A 377 -5.07 29.42 6.33
CA HIS A 377 -5.71 28.11 6.44
C HIS A 377 -5.97 27.56 5.05
N SER A 378 -5.65 26.31 4.85
CA SER A 378 -6.01 25.59 3.63
C SER A 378 -6.63 24.24 3.93
N PHE A 379 -7.66 23.91 3.17
CA PHE A 379 -8.33 22.61 3.18
C PHE A 379 -8.19 21.95 1.81
N ARG A 380 -7.84 20.66 1.82
CA ARG A 380 -7.75 19.81 0.64
C ARG A 380 -8.57 18.55 0.87
N HIS A 381 -9.51 18.29 -0.02
CA HIS A 381 -10.36 17.13 0.00
C HIS A 381 -10.24 16.35 -1.29
N ILE A 382 -9.86 15.07 -1.21
CA ILE A 382 -9.84 14.16 -2.35
C ILE A 382 -10.77 13.01 -2.03
N ARG A 383 -11.71 12.74 -2.94
CA ARG A 383 -12.66 11.63 -2.84
C ARG A 383 -12.56 10.72 -4.04
N GLN A 384 -12.53 9.42 -3.78
CA GLN A 384 -12.71 8.39 -4.78
C GLN A 384 -13.87 7.49 -4.39
N ASN A 385 -14.94 7.52 -5.18
CA ASN A 385 -16.05 6.59 -5.10
C ASN A 385 -15.88 5.51 -6.16
N THR A 386 -16.14 4.25 -5.80
CA THR A 386 -16.10 3.12 -6.72
C THR A 386 -17.33 2.26 -6.49
N ALA A 387 -17.98 1.84 -7.57
CA ALA A 387 -18.99 0.78 -7.57
C ALA A 387 -18.54 -0.31 -8.55
N GLN A 388 -18.47 -1.55 -8.08
CA GLN A 388 -17.99 -2.71 -8.85
C GLN A 388 -18.99 -3.86 -8.74
N TRP A 389 -19.17 -4.58 -9.85
CA TRP A 389 -19.82 -5.88 -9.85
C TRP A 389 -18.92 -6.92 -10.50
N THR A 390 -18.98 -8.17 -10.03
CA THR A 390 -18.28 -9.31 -10.62
C THR A 390 -19.18 -10.53 -10.66
N ALA A 391 -18.97 -11.39 -11.67
CA ALA A 391 -19.51 -12.72 -11.76
C ALA A 391 -18.35 -13.67 -12.05
N ASP A 392 -18.03 -14.51 -11.07
CA ASP A 392 -16.90 -15.43 -11.10
C ASP A 392 -17.44 -16.87 -11.08
N PHE A 393 -16.94 -17.71 -11.97
CA PHE A 393 -17.34 -19.09 -12.16
C PHE A 393 -16.13 -20.01 -12.02
N GLU A 394 -16.34 -21.18 -11.44
CA GLU A 394 -15.34 -22.24 -11.36
C GLU A 394 -15.94 -23.55 -11.86
N LYS A 395 -15.12 -24.31 -12.61
CA LYS A 395 -15.48 -25.66 -13.10
C LYS A 395 -14.28 -26.57 -13.02
N GLN A 396 -14.47 -27.77 -12.50
CA GLN A 396 -13.48 -28.83 -12.52
C GLN A 396 -14.06 -30.07 -13.22
N LEU A 397 -13.26 -30.68 -14.06
CA LEU A 397 -13.55 -31.96 -14.67
C LEU A 397 -12.40 -32.91 -14.42
N ASP A 398 -12.74 -34.07 -13.85
CA ASP A 398 -11.79 -35.13 -13.53
C ASP A 398 -11.86 -36.22 -14.59
N PHE A 399 -10.72 -36.48 -15.25
CA PHE A 399 -10.54 -37.57 -16.19
C PHE A 399 -9.61 -38.62 -15.60
N SER A 400 -9.60 -39.80 -16.11
CA SER A 400 -8.79 -40.93 -15.58
C SER A 400 -7.30 -40.64 -15.41
N LYS A 401 -6.71 -39.78 -16.25
CA LYS A 401 -5.28 -39.41 -16.22
C LYS A 401 -5.03 -37.90 -16.22
N ALA A 402 -6.07 -37.09 -16.10
CA ALA A 402 -5.96 -35.62 -16.15
C ALA A 402 -7.05 -34.98 -15.29
N VAL A 403 -6.74 -33.81 -14.72
CA VAL A 403 -7.73 -32.93 -14.11
C VAL A 403 -7.65 -31.61 -14.87
N TRP A 404 -8.82 -31.11 -15.29
CA TRP A 404 -8.95 -29.77 -15.84
C TRP A 404 -9.79 -28.93 -14.89
N ALA A 405 -9.26 -27.78 -14.49
CA ALA A 405 -9.99 -26.79 -13.72
C ALA A 405 -9.95 -25.44 -14.45
N ALA A 406 -11.11 -24.81 -14.57
CA ALA A 406 -11.28 -23.53 -15.19
C ALA A 406 -11.86 -22.50 -14.20
N GLN A 407 -11.31 -21.30 -14.23
CA GLN A 407 -11.92 -20.11 -13.63
C GLN A 407 -12.18 -19.10 -14.73
N TYR A 408 -13.39 -18.65 -14.84
CA TYR A 408 -13.77 -17.65 -15.83
C TYR A 408 -14.75 -16.67 -15.21
N GLY A 409 -14.75 -15.47 -15.71
CA GLY A 409 -15.62 -14.45 -15.15
C GLY A 409 -15.58 -13.15 -15.91
N LEU A 410 -16.47 -12.28 -15.50
CA LEU A 410 -16.62 -10.95 -16.05
C LEU A 410 -17.01 -9.99 -14.94
N GLY A 411 -16.73 -8.72 -15.18
CA GLY A 411 -17.09 -7.68 -14.23
C GLY A 411 -16.89 -6.30 -14.80
N GLY A 412 -17.23 -5.35 -14.01
CA GLY A 412 -17.06 -3.96 -14.37
C GLY A 412 -17.43 -3.04 -13.24
N GLY A 413 -17.17 -1.77 -13.45
CA GLY A 413 -17.47 -0.77 -12.46
C GLY A 413 -17.36 0.64 -12.98
N LYS A 414 -17.68 1.55 -12.11
CA LYS A 414 -17.55 3.00 -12.31
C LYS A 414 -16.91 3.64 -11.10
N GLY A 415 -16.14 4.68 -11.33
CA GLY A 415 -15.56 5.51 -10.30
C GLY A 415 -15.79 6.99 -10.58
N ASP A 416 -15.96 7.76 -9.52
CA ASP A 416 -15.97 9.22 -9.54
C ASP A 416 -14.81 9.72 -8.68
N ASN A 417 -13.94 10.54 -9.24
CA ASN A 417 -12.86 11.22 -8.55
C ASN A 417 -13.21 12.70 -8.42
N ALA A 418 -13.27 13.19 -7.18
CA ALA A 418 -13.51 14.58 -6.87
C ALA A 418 -12.32 15.17 -6.11
N ASN A 419 -12.04 16.42 -6.35
CA ASN A 419 -11.03 17.20 -5.64
C ASN A 419 -11.61 18.58 -5.33
N LEU A 420 -11.54 18.95 -4.06
CA LEU A 420 -11.89 20.27 -3.57
C LEU A 420 -10.66 20.86 -2.87
N SER A 421 -10.36 22.11 -3.16
CA SER A 421 -9.25 22.83 -2.55
C SER A 421 -9.74 24.22 -2.18
N ASP A 422 -9.80 24.51 -0.88
CA ASP A 422 -10.17 25.81 -0.35
C ASP A 422 -8.99 26.37 0.46
N SER A 423 -8.71 27.68 0.28
CA SER A 423 -7.67 28.36 1.04
C SER A 423 -8.16 29.76 1.38
N TYR A 424 -7.95 30.17 2.64
CA TYR A 424 -8.35 31.46 3.13
C TYR A 424 -7.53 31.86 4.37
N ASP A 425 -7.42 33.15 4.63
CA ASP A 425 -6.85 33.67 5.86
C ASP A 425 -7.96 33.86 6.89
N VAL A 426 -7.66 33.56 8.14
CA VAL A 426 -8.58 33.73 9.26
C VAL A 426 -7.89 34.47 10.40
N LYS A 427 -8.64 35.30 11.13
CA LYS A 427 -8.15 35.86 12.39
C LYS A 427 -8.11 34.80 13.44
N LEU A 428 -7.02 34.73 14.21
CA LEU A 428 -6.77 33.68 15.19
C LEU A 428 -7.82 33.64 16.30
N TYR A 429 -8.37 34.79 16.68
CA TYR A 429 -9.37 34.87 17.75
C TYR A 429 -10.81 34.65 17.25
N ASP A 430 -11.05 34.75 15.93
CA ASP A 430 -12.34 34.42 15.33
C ASP A 430 -12.14 33.61 14.04
N PRO A 431 -11.86 32.32 14.16
CA PRO A 431 -11.57 31.45 13.00
C PRO A 431 -12.80 31.20 12.10
N LYS A 432 -13.99 31.71 12.47
CA LYS A 432 -15.21 31.55 11.67
C LYS A 432 -15.39 32.63 10.62
N ILE A 433 -14.67 33.74 10.74
CA ILE A 433 -14.81 34.88 9.81
C ILE A 433 -13.56 34.92 8.90
N PRO A 434 -13.65 34.44 7.64
CA PRO A 434 -12.57 34.62 6.68
C PRO A 434 -12.33 36.10 6.40
N THR A 435 -11.06 36.51 6.42
CA THR A 435 -10.68 37.92 6.14
C THR A 435 -10.39 38.18 4.68
N THR A 436 -10.15 37.14 3.88
CA THR A 436 -9.86 37.24 2.45
C THR A 436 -10.67 36.27 1.61
N SER A 437 -10.79 36.57 0.34
CA SER A 437 -11.58 35.77 -0.61
C SER A 437 -10.98 34.41 -0.87
N ASP A 438 -11.88 33.45 -0.96
CA ASP A 438 -11.68 32.07 -1.39
C ASP A 438 -10.96 31.98 -2.76
N THR A 439 -9.74 31.44 -2.78
CA THR A 439 -9.03 31.06 -4.00
C THR A 439 -9.15 29.58 -4.19
N ARG A 440 -10.17 29.11 -4.89
CA ARG A 440 -10.30 27.69 -5.24
C ARG A 440 -9.30 27.32 -6.32
N ILE A 441 -8.20 26.72 -5.95
CA ILE A 441 -7.25 26.12 -6.88
C ILE A 441 -7.53 24.63 -6.97
N THR A 442 -8.15 24.21 -8.07
CA THR A 442 -8.36 22.80 -8.34
C THR A 442 -7.16 22.23 -9.06
N MET A 443 -6.43 21.30 -8.44
CA MET A 443 -5.23 20.71 -9.02
C MET A 443 -5.55 19.49 -9.89
N LEU A 444 -6.57 18.73 -9.55
CA LEU A 444 -7.04 17.59 -10.30
C LEU A 444 -8.45 17.89 -10.81
N ILE A 445 -8.62 17.87 -12.12
CA ILE A 445 -9.94 18.01 -12.72
C ILE A 445 -10.82 16.82 -12.31
N GLU A 446 -12.01 17.11 -11.82
CA GLU A 446 -12.98 16.05 -11.48
C GLU A 446 -13.24 15.18 -12.70
N ASN A 447 -13.22 13.87 -12.48
CA ASN A 447 -13.35 12.93 -13.58
C ASN A 447 -14.16 11.69 -13.19
N ARG A 448 -14.69 11.02 -14.21
CA ARG A 448 -15.34 9.73 -14.09
C ARG A 448 -14.51 8.68 -14.77
N SER A 449 -14.42 7.52 -14.14
CA SER A 449 -13.83 6.32 -14.72
C SER A 449 -14.86 5.21 -14.88
N LYS A 450 -14.68 4.39 -15.89
CA LYS A 450 -15.43 3.15 -16.09
C LYS A 450 -14.46 2.06 -16.48
N TYR A 451 -14.71 0.85 -16.01
CA TYR A 451 -13.93 -0.31 -16.42
C TYR A 451 -14.83 -1.52 -16.64
N LYS A 452 -14.38 -2.39 -17.54
CA LYS A 452 -15.00 -3.68 -17.83
C LYS A 452 -13.90 -4.69 -18.06
N PHE A 453 -14.13 -5.91 -17.63
CA PHE A 453 -13.19 -7.01 -17.86
C PHE A 453 -13.91 -8.33 -18.06
N ALA A 454 -13.22 -9.25 -18.75
CA ALA A 454 -13.57 -10.65 -18.81
C ALA A 454 -12.28 -11.47 -18.78
N TYR A 455 -12.31 -12.64 -18.14
CA TYR A 455 -11.14 -13.49 -18.03
C TYR A 455 -11.50 -14.98 -18.13
N TRP A 456 -10.51 -15.79 -18.54
CA TRP A 456 -10.60 -17.24 -18.58
C TRP A 456 -9.22 -17.82 -18.24
N ASN A 457 -9.13 -18.51 -17.13
CA ASN A 457 -7.94 -19.17 -16.62
C ASN A 457 -8.17 -20.67 -16.60
N ASN A 458 -7.20 -21.45 -17.05
CA ASN A 458 -7.22 -22.90 -17.04
C ASN A 458 -6.03 -23.44 -16.28
N ALA A 459 -6.25 -24.51 -15.55
CA ALA A 459 -5.23 -25.35 -14.95
C ALA A 459 -5.42 -26.79 -15.40
N PHE A 460 -4.42 -27.36 -16.01
CA PHE A 460 -4.37 -28.77 -16.41
C PHE A 460 -3.35 -29.49 -15.54
N GLN A 461 -3.76 -30.60 -14.95
CA GLN A 461 -2.90 -31.52 -14.25
C GLN A 461 -2.87 -32.82 -15.07
N LEU A 462 -1.70 -33.22 -15.53
CA LEU A 462 -1.51 -34.33 -16.46
C LEU A 462 -0.61 -35.40 -15.84
N GLY A 463 -0.94 -36.66 -16.10
CA GLY A 463 -0.22 -37.83 -15.62
C GLY A 463 -0.58 -38.24 -14.19
N GLY A 464 -0.65 -39.53 -13.94
CA GLY A 464 -0.79 -40.06 -12.57
C GLY A 464 0.32 -39.51 -11.68
N ASN A 465 -0.01 -39.08 -10.43
CA ASN A 465 0.91 -38.48 -9.45
C ASN A 465 1.32 -37.02 -9.70
N ASP A 466 0.49 -36.18 -10.32
CA ASP A 466 0.73 -34.73 -10.45
C ASP A 466 2.06 -34.33 -11.12
N ARG A 467 2.46 -35.08 -12.15
CA ARG A 467 3.80 -34.92 -12.75
C ARG A 467 3.95 -33.65 -13.56
N PHE A 468 2.88 -33.24 -14.23
CA PHE A 468 2.85 -32.04 -15.05
C PHE A 468 1.66 -31.17 -14.68
N ARG A 469 1.88 -29.89 -14.50
CA ARG A 469 0.84 -28.90 -14.36
C ARG A 469 1.08 -27.79 -15.37
N LEU A 470 0.06 -27.49 -16.15
CA LEU A 470 0.04 -26.38 -17.08
C LEU A 470 -1.08 -25.42 -16.68
N ASN A 471 -0.72 -24.15 -16.56
CA ASN A 471 -1.71 -23.09 -16.38
C ASN A 471 -1.68 -22.19 -17.60
N ALA A 472 -2.84 -21.79 -18.12
CA ALA A 472 -2.93 -20.84 -19.22
C ALA A 472 -4.19 -20.01 -19.07
N GLY A 473 -4.08 -18.71 -19.35
CA GLY A 473 -5.21 -17.82 -19.22
C GLY A 473 -5.07 -16.56 -20.06
N ILE A 474 -6.24 -15.93 -20.26
CA ILE A 474 -6.39 -14.67 -20.97
C ILE A 474 -7.37 -13.78 -20.22
N ARG A 475 -7.14 -12.48 -20.25
CA ARG A 475 -8.02 -11.45 -19.71
C ARG A 475 -8.07 -10.27 -20.67
N TYR A 476 -9.25 -9.75 -20.88
CA TYR A 476 -9.50 -8.48 -21.56
C TYR A 476 -9.90 -7.44 -20.54
N ASP A 477 -9.24 -6.28 -20.56
CA ASP A 477 -9.60 -5.10 -19.78
C ASP A 477 -9.89 -3.92 -20.72
N LYS A 478 -10.95 -3.17 -20.42
CA LYS A 478 -11.24 -1.88 -21.03
C LYS A 478 -11.49 -0.87 -19.92
N ASN A 479 -10.63 0.14 -19.82
CA ASN A 479 -10.72 1.24 -18.88
C ASN A 479 -10.94 2.54 -19.65
N SER A 480 -11.82 3.38 -19.15
CA SER A 480 -12.06 4.70 -19.73
C SER A 480 -12.19 5.75 -18.64
N SER A 481 -11.79 6.99 -18.96
CA SER A 481 -11.96 8.14 -18.08
C SER A 481 -12.42 9.35 -18.89
N SER A 482 -13.15 10.25 -18.24
CA SER A 482 -13.58 11.53 -18.82
C SER A 482 -13.51 12.61 -17.76
N ALA A 483 -12.84 13.72 -18.06
CA ALA A 483 -12.89 14.91 -17.21
C ALA A 483 -14.30 15.52 -17.28
N LYS A 484 -14.81 16.03 -16.15
CA LYS A 484 -16.10 16.72 -16.13
C LYS A 484 -15.93 18.13 -16.70
N ASP A 485 -16.78 18.48 -17.63
CA ASP A 485 -16.90 19.87 -18.09
C ASP A 485 -17.79 20.64 -17.09
N ASP A 486 -17.16 21.32 -16.14
CA ASP A 486 -17.85 22.05 -15.08
C ASP A 486 -17.60 23.56 -15.25
N PRO A 487 -18.67 24.38 -15.35
CA PRO A 487 -18.57 25.82 -15.45
C PRO A 487 -17.82 26.52 -14.30
N LYS A 488 -17.66 25.85 -13.15
CA LYS A 488 -16.85 26.37 -12.03
C LYS A 488 -15.37 26.59 -12.37
N TYR A 489 -14.86 25.86 -13.40
CA TYR A 489 -13.50 26.08 -13.86
C TYR A 489 -13.41 27.33 -14.75
N PRO A 490 -12.46 28.25 -14.52
CA PRO A 490 -12.23 29.40 -15.38
C PRO A 490 -12.06 28.98 -16.84
N GLN A 491 -12.58 29.81 -17.76
CA GLN A 491 -12.51 29.52 -19.21
C GLN A 491 -11.07 29.28 -19.69
N ALA A 492 -10.11 30.10 -19.23
CA ALA A 492 -8.69 29.92 -19.54
C ALA A 492 -8.13 28.53 -19.18
N ILE A 493 -8.62 27.96 -18.09
CA ILE A 493 -8.26 26.61 -17.64
C ILE A 493 -8.97 25.55 -18.47
N ARG A 494 -10.28 25.69 -18.71
CA ARG A 494 -11.07 24.76 -19.53
C ARG A 494 -10.49 24.59 -20.93
N MET A 495 -10.01 25.65 -21.54
CA MET A 495 -9.36 25.67 -22.86
C MET A 495 -8.00 24.92 -22.87
N GLN A 496 -7.39 24.66 -21.73
CA GLN A 496 -6.12 23.90 -21.60
C GLN A 496 -6.31 22.39 -21.46
N ILE A 497 -7.54 21.91 -21.33
CA ILE A 497 -7.85 20.50 -21.17
C ILE A 497 -8.32 19.94 -22.51
N PRO A 498 -7.46 19.22 -23.25
CA PRO A 498 -7.88 18.60 -24.49
C PRO A 498 -9.03 17.63 -24.23
N HIS A 499 -10.01 17.64 -25.13
CA HIS A 499 -11.15 16.72 -25.09
C HIS A 499 -11.96 16.74 -23.79
N LEU A 500 -12.08 17.90 -23.14
CA LEU A 500 -12.91 18.08 -21.95
C LEU A 500 -14.34 17.57 -22.21
N GLY A 501 -14.88 16.78 -21.27
CA GLY A 501 -16.18 16.11 -21.40
C GLY A 501 -16.19 14.84 -22.26
N SER A 502 -15.15 14.56 -23.04
CA SER A 502 -15.07 13.38 -23.90
C SER A 502 -14.43 12.19 -23.15
N GLU A 503 -14.87 10.98 -23.51
CA GLU A 503 -14.35 9.75 -22.94
C GLU A 503 -13.04 9.32 -23.61
N ARG A 504 -12.01 9.05 -22.83
CA ARG A 504 -10.75 8.44 -23.26
C ARG A 504 -10.69 7.00 -22.80
N ALA A 505 -10.47 6.06 -23.73
CA ALA A 505 -10.52 4.65 -23.45
C ALA A 505 -9.21 3.93 -23.81
N HIS A 506 -8.80 3.03 -22.93
CA HIS A 506 -7.66 2.15 -23.09
C HIS A 506 -8.14 0.70 -22.94
N ALA A 507 -7.82 -0.15 -23.91
CA ALA A 507 -8.15 -1.55 -23.89
C ALA A 507 -6.93 -2.42 -24.18
N GLY A 508 -6.90 -3.62 -23.60
CA GLY A 508 -5.82 -4.56 -23.82
C GLY A 508 -6.12 -5.96 -23.34
N PHE A 509 -5.37 -6.89 -23.91
CA PHE A 509 -5.34 -8.27 -23.46
C PHE A 509 -4.13 -8.49 -22.57
N SER A 510 -4.36 -9.19 -21.45
CA SER A 510 -3.33 -9.79 -20.61
C SER A 510 -3.44 -11.30 -20.70
N TYR A 511 -2.33 -11.99 -20.88
CA TYR A 511 -2.29 -13.43 -20.97
C TYR A 511 -1.06 -13.97 -20.25
N GLY A 512 -1.16 -15.23 -19.87
CA GLY A 512 -0.08 -15.89 -19.16
C GLY A 512 -0.17 -17.40 -19.28
N THR A 513 0.99 -18.02 -19.15
CA THR A 513 1.12 -19.47 -19.04
C THR A 513 2.16 -19.80 -17.98
N GLY A 514 1.92 -20.90 -17.28
CA GLY A 514 2.84 -21.44 -16.28
C GLY A 514 2.95 -22.95 -16.42
N PHE A 515 4.13 -23.45 -16.22
CA PHE A 515 4.47 -24.84 -16.31
C PHE A 515 5.18 -25.31 -15.03
N ASP A 516 4.75 -26.44 -14.47
CA ASP A 516 5.39 -27.11 -13.34
C ASP A 516 5.61 -28.58 -13.72
N TRP A 517 6.87 -28.95 -13.84
CA TRP A 517 7.28 -30.33 -14.12
C TRP A 517 8.02 -30.92 -12.94
N ARG A 518 7.38 -31.86 -12.29
CA ARG A 518 7.99 -32.68 -11.24
C ARG A 518 8.79 -33.82 -11.86
N PHE A 519 10.08 -33.59 -12.07
CA PHE A 519 10.96 -34.60 -12.68
C PHE A 519 11.49 -35.62 -11.68
N THR A 520 11.48 -35.29 -10.36
CA THR A 520 11.67 -36.27 -9.28
C THR A 520 10.58 -36.12 -8.20
N LYS A 521 10.55 -37.00 -7.20
CA LYS A 521 9.64 -36.86 -6.06
C LYS A 521 9.81 -35.55 -5.29
N HIS A 522 10.96 -34.91 -5.40
CA HIS A 522 11.37 -33.76 -4.60
C HIS A 522 11.68 -32.51 -5.40
N LEU A 523 11.94 -32.61 -6.72
CA LEU A 523 12.41 -31.51 -7.53
C LEU A 523 11.44 -31.19 -8.65
N HIS A 524 11.21 -29.88 -8.84
CA HIS A 524 10.33 -29.29 -9.85
C HIS A 524 11.07 -28.28 -10.70
N LEU A 525 10.87 -28.33 -12.00
CA LEU A 525 11.20 -27.25 -12.90
C LEU A 525 9.95 -26.40 -13.13
N LEU A 526 10.07 -25.11 -12.90
CA LEU A 526 9.00 -24.15 -13.00
C LEU A 526 9.32 -23.16 -14.12
N ALA A 527 8.34 -22.85 -14.97
CA ALA A 527 8.45 -21.77 -15.95
C ALA A 527 7.16 -20.96 -15.95
N LYS A 528 7.27 -19.64 -16.13
CA LYS A 528 6.12 -18.72 -16.19
C LYS A 528 6.39 -17.66 -17.23
N TYR A 529 5.41 -17.42 -18.07
CA TYR A 529 5.29 -16.22 -18.89
C TYR A 529 4.01 -15.48 -18.52
N SER A 530 4.08 -14.17 -18.34
CA SER A 530 2.90 -13.36 -18.01
C SER A 530 3.03 -11.96 -18.61
N THR A 531 1.89 -11.34 -18.88
CA THR A 531 1.82 -9.96 -19.36
C THR A 531 1.07 -9.08 -18.38
N GLY A 532 1.37 -7.78 -18.43
CA GLY A 532 0.72 -6.75 -17.65
C GLY A 532 0.18 -5.64 -18.53
N PHE A 533 -0.91 -5.05 -18.08
CA PHE A 533 -1.58 -3.90 -18.67
C PHE A 533 -1.91 -2.89 -17.57
N ARG A 534 -1.66 -1.60 -17.80
CA ARG A 534 -2.07 -0.52 -16.93
C ARG A 534 -2.57 0.66 -17.74
N ALA A 535 -3.84 1.02 -17.56
CA ALA A 535 -4.36 2.30 -18.05
C ALA A 535 -3.72 3.47 -17.25
N PRO A 536 -3.53 4.63 -17.87
CA PRO A 536 -3.14 5.84 -17.14
C PRO A 536 -4.10 6.15 -15.99
N THR A 537 -3.57 6.64 -14.88
CA THR A 537 -4.37 7.04 -13.73
C THR A 537 -5.03 8.40 -13.94
N SER A 538 -5.94 8.76 -13.05
CA SER A 538 -6.66 10.04 -13.13
C SER A 538 -5.72 11.23 -13.01
N ASP A 539 -4.70 11.18 -12.15
CA ASP A 539 -3.73 12.25 -11.98
C ASP A 539 -2.71 12.31 -13.14
N GLU A 540 -2.30 11.17 -13.69
CA GLU A 540 -1.47 11.15 -14.88
C GLU A 540 -2.16 11.81 -16.09
N THR A 541 -3.47 11.60 -16.21
CA THR A 541 -4.28 12.06 -17.36
C THR A 541 -4.80 13.50 -17.18
N TRP A 542 -5.35 13.82 -16.00
CA TRP A 542 -6.17 15.00 -15.77
C TRP A 542 -5.57 16.00 -14.79
N LEU A 543 -4.33 15.82 -14.35
CA LEU A 543 -3.64 16.78 -13.51
C LEU A 543 -3.35 18.06 -14.29
N LEU A 544 -3.89 19.17 -13.82
CA LEU A 544 -3.65 20.50 -14.33
C LEU A 544 -3.41 21.45 -13.16
N PHE A 545 -2.24 22.04 -13.10
CA PHE A 545 -1.92 23.00 -12.05
C PHE A 545 -1.23 24.25 -12.61
N PRO A 546 -1.96 25.36 -12.72
CA PRO A 546 -1.43 26.65 -13.13
C PRO A 546 -0.79 27.37 -11.93
N HIS A 547 0.53 27.41 -11.86
CA HIS A 547 1.27 28.13 -10.83
C HIS A 547 2.30 29.07 -11.49
N PRO A 548 2.58 30.27 -10.95
CA PRO A 548 3.54 31.19 -11.53
C PRO A 548 4.96 30.61 -11.66
N ASP A 549 5.40 29.82 -10.71
CA ASP A 549 6.77 29.27 -10.66
C ASP A 549 6.93 27.98 -11.48
N PHE A 550 5.83 27.27 -11.78
CA PHE A 550 5.81 26.05 -12.58
C PHE A 550 4.40 25.74 -13.06
N TYR A 551 4.27 25.00 -14.15
CA TYR A 551 2.98 24.66 -14.74
C TYR A 551 2.90 23.17 -15.05
N LEU A 552 1.84 22.51 -14.56
CA LEU A 552 1.55 21.13 -14.92
C LEU A 552 0.42 21.08 -15.92
N LYS A 553 0.61 20.32 -16.99
CA LYS A 553 -0.40 20.13 -18.06
C LYS A 553 -1.00 18.75 -18.02
N ALA A 554 -2.31 18.67 -18.17
CA ALA A 554 -3.02 17.42 -18.43
C ALA A 554 -2.56 16.77 -19.74
N ASN A 555 -2.52 15.44 -19.78
CA ASN A 555 -2.23 14.68 -21.00
C ASN A 555 -3.22 13.53 -21.22
N PRO A 556 -4.38 13.75 -21.83
CA PRO A 556 -5.34 12.71 -22.16
C PRO A 556 -4.92 11.82 -23.35
N GLU A 557 -3.79 12.11 -24.01
CA GLU A 557 -3.25 11.33 -25.14
C GLU A 557 -2.28 10.22 -24.67
N LEU A 558 -2.13 10.02 -23.38
CA LEU A 558 -1.29 8.95 -22.83
C LEU A 558 -1.74 7.58 -23.32
N LYS A 559 -0.77 6.72 -23.61
CA LYS A 559 -0.98 5.30 -23.95
C LYS A 559 -0.93 4.45 -22.68
N ALA A 560 -1.64 3.33 -22.70
CA ALA A 560 -1.54 2.35 -21.62
C ALA A 560 -0.15 1.70 -21.57
N GLU A 561 0.38 1.55 -20.37
CA GLU A 561 1.64 0.83 -20.13
C GLU A 561 1.45 -0.68 -20.29
N LYS A 562 2.49 -1.38 -20.76
CA LYS A 562 2.50 -2.83 -20.98
C LYS A 562 3.76 -3.45 -20.40
N ALA A 563 3.62 -4.67 -19.87
CA ALA A 563 4.73 -5.48 -19.38
C ALA A 563 4.72 -6.89 -19.99
N LYS A 564 5.91 -7.45 -20.20
CA LYS A 564 6.12 -8.88 -20.54
C LYS A 564 7.15 -9.45 -19.57
N ASN A 565 6.78 -10.50 -18.85
CA ASN A 565 7.58 -11.11 -17.81
C ASN A 565 7.84 -12.59 -18.13
N TRP A 566 9.09 -13.02 -18.02
CA TRP A 566 9.56 -14.39 -18.15
C TRP A 566 10.21 -14.81 -16.85
N GLU A 567 9.87 -15.97 -16.35
CA GLU A 567 10.49 -16.56 -15.16
C GLU A 567 10.82 -18.03 -15.38
N LEU A 568 11.97 -18.46 -14.88
CA LEU A 568 12.39 -19.86 -14.81
C LEU A 568 12.86 -20.15 -13.39
N GLY A 569 12.48 -21.29 -12.84
CA GLY A 569 12.82 -21.64 -11.47
C GLY A 569 13.02 -23.13 -11.26
N LEU A 570 13.84 -23.44 -10.26
CA LEU A 570 14.01 -24.77 -9.69
C LEU A 570 13.47 -24.73 -8.26
N ALA A 571 12.56 -25.63 -7.95
CA ALA A 571 12.02 -25.78 -6.62
C ALA A 571 12.22 -27.19 -6.07
N GLY A 572 12.47 -27.28 -4.79
CA GLY A 572 12.59 -28.55 -4.09
C GLY A 572 11.71 -28.59 -2.85
N SER A 573 11.15 -29.76 -2.54
CA SER A 573 10.37 -29.99 -1.33
C SER A 573 10.55 -31.41 -0.81
N GLY A 574 10.67 -31.55 0.52
CA GLY A 574 10.85 -32.84 1.17
C GLY A 574 10.75 -32.72 2.69
N LYS A 575 11.03 -33.81 3.40
CA LYS A 575 11.04 -33.83 4.88
C LYS A 575 12.06 -32.84 5.46
N ALA A 576 13.20 -32.69 4.78
CA ALA A 576 14.26 -31.78 5.20
C ALA A 576 13.93 -30.30 5.03
N GLY A 577 12.90 -29.95 4.25
CA GLY A 577 12.52 -28.56 4.00
C GLY A 577 12.11 -28.30 2.57
N ASN A 578 12.12 -27.02 2.18
CA ASN A 578 11.82 -26.60 0.82
C ASN A 578 12.75 -25.47 0.38
N PHE A 579 12.97 -25.35 -0.92
CA PHE A 579 13.65 -24.21 -1.53
C PHE A 579 13.04 -23.86 -2.89
N LYS A 580 13.24 -22.64 -3.32
CA LYS A 580 12.91 -22.13 -4.66
C LYS A 580 14.01 -21.15 -5.11
N LEU A 581 14.65 -21.46 -6.20
CA LEU A 581 15.57 -20.57 -6.94
C LEU A 581 14.87 -20.13 -8.22
N SER A 582 14.80 -18.85 -8.48
CA SER A 582 14.17 -18.32 -9.69
C SER A 582 15.01 -17.22 -10.33
N GLY A 583 15.06 -17.19 -11.66
CA GLY A 583 15.54 -16.08 -12.47
C GLY A 583 14.38 -15.48 -13.26
N PHE A 584 14.37 -14.17 -13.42
CA PHE A 584 13.32 -13.46 -14.14
C PHE A 584 13.85 -12.33 -15.01
N LYS A 585 13.07 -11.96 -16.03
CA LYS A 585 13.27 -10.77 -16.86
C LYS A 585 11.92 -10.18 -17.25
N THR A 586 11.73 -8.90 -16.94
CA THR A 586 10.52 -8.13 -17.32
C THR A 586 10.93 -7.00 -18.27
N LYS A 587 10.19 -6.83 -19.37
CA LYS A 587 10.29 -5.69 -20.28
C LYS A 587 9.01 -4.87 -20.20
N TYR A 588 9.17 -3.56 -20.09
CA TYR A 588 8.09 -2.56 -20.05
C TYR A 588 8.10 -1.73 -21.33
N ARG A 589 6.92 -1.27 -21.77
CA ARG A 589 6.73 -0.33 -22.89
C ARG A 589 5.73 0.75 -22.50
N ASP A 590 5.87 1.89 -23.15
CA ASP A 590 4.99 3.06 -22.96
C ASP A 590 4.95 3.53 -21.49
N PHE A 591 6.04 3.43 -20.78
CA PHE A 591 6.20 3.77 -19.36
C PHE A 591 5.92 5.25 -19.15
N ILE A 592 4.98 5.62 -18.24
CA ILE A 592 4.54 6.98 -18.02
C ILE A 592 5.46 7.64 -16.97
N GLU A 593 6.03 8.79 -17.33
CA GLU A 593 6.83 9.62 -16.44
C GLU A 593 6.53 11.10 -16.63
N LEU A 594 6.69 11.89 -15.57
CA LEU A 594 6.63 13.33 -15.67
C LEU A 594 7.88 13.85 -16.40
N THR A 595 7.65 14.65 -17.43
CA THR A 595 8.69 15.18 -18.31
C THR A 595 8.68 16.69 -18.33
N TYR A 596 9.85 17.30 -18.22
CA TYR A 596 10.04 18.72 -18.44
C TYR A 596 9.88 19.02 -19.94
N MET A 597 8.98 19.97 -20.26
CA MET A 597 8.65 20.34 -21.64
C MET A 597 9.39 21.59 -22.12
N GLY A 598 10.07 22.30 -21.21
CA GLY A 598 10.70 23.60 -21.47
C GLY A 598 9.97 24.74 -20.78
N GLY A 599 10.45 25.98 -21.00
CA GLY A 599 9.79 27.18 -20.52
C GLY A 599 8.47 27.44 -21.23
N SER A 600 7.49 28.05 -20.53
CA SER A 600 6.16 28.37 -21.05
C SER A 600 6.23 29.42 -22.18
N SER A 601 5.21 29.40 -23.04
CA SER A 601 5.02 30.33 -24.16
C SER A 601 3.71 31.07 -23.99
N ASN A 602 3.63 32.32 -24.50
CA ASN A 602 2.40 33.08 -24.61
C ASN A 602 1.64 32.82 -25.92
N ASP A 603 2.21 32.05 -26.85
CA ASP A 603 1.53 31.60 -28.05
C ASP A 603 0.54 30.50 -27.73
N LYS A 604 -0.75 30.75 -27.98
CA LYS A 604 -1.85 29.77 -27.72
C LYS A 604 -1.74 28.47 -28.51
N ASN A 605 -1.04 28.51 -29.64
CA ASN A 605 -0.81 27.32 -30.49
C ASN A 605 0.42 26.53 -30.07
N ASN A 606 1.23 27.03 -29.15
CA ASN A 606 2.41 26.35 -28.65
C ASN A 606 1.99 25.27 -27.61
N PRO A 607 2.49 24.02 -27.68
CA PRO A 607 2.24 22.98 -26.66
C PRO A 607 2.60 23.42 -25.23
N ARG A 608 3.48 24.39 -25.07
CA ARG A 608 3.90 24.99 -23.79
C ARG A 608 3.13 26.24 -23.38
N TYR A 609 2.01 26.57 -24.06
CA TYR A 609 1.12 27.63 -23.61
C TYR A 609 0.57 27.33 -22.21
N ALA A 610 0.73 28.28 -21.29
CA ALA A 610 0.48 28.11 -19.87
C ALA A 610 -0.22 29.35 -19.28
N PRO A 611 -1.56 29.46 -19.39
CA PRO A 611 -2.31 30.56 -18.80
C PRO A 611 -2.66 30.28 -17.34
N LEU A 612 -2.58 31.31 -16.49
CA LEU A 612 -3.15 31.33 -15.16
C LEU A 612 -4.70 31.33 -15.20
N SER A 613 -5.33 31.11 -14.03
CA SER A 613 -6.80 31.12 -13.92
C SER A 613 -7.48 32.41 -14.39
N ASN A 614 -6.80 33.53 -14.27
CA ASN A 614 -7.26 34.84 -14.75
C ASN A 614 -6.99 35.07 -16.25
N GLY A 615 -6.41 34.10 -16.97
CA GLY A 615 -6.09 34.19 -18.39
C GLY A 615 -4.71 34.79 -18.71
N THR A 616 -3.93 35.23 -17.72
CA THR A 616 -2.57 35.73 -17.93
C THR A 616 -1.66 34.61 -18.41
N ALA A 617 -1.06 34.77 -19.60
CA ALA A 617 -0.11 33.80 -20.13
C ALA A 617 1.25 33.92 -19.43
N LEU A 618 1.80 32.80 -18.99
CA LEU A 618 3.15 32.71 -18.43
C LEU A 618 4.18 32.59 -19.55
N VAL A 619 5.36 33.18 -19.34
CA VAL A 619 6.51 33.12 -20.28
C VAL A 619 7.75 32.69 -19.50
N GLY A 620 8.44 31.66 -19.99
CA GLY A 620 9.65 31.12 -19.34
C GLY A 620 9.43 30.29 -18.10
N THR A 621 8.21 30.20 -17.59
CA THR A 621 7.87 29.32 -16.43
C THR A 621 8.03 27.85 -16.82
N PRO A 622 8.68 27.00 -15.99
CA PRO A 622 8.83 25.57 -16.27
C PRO A 622 7.49 24.86 -16.48
N VAL A 623 7.34 24.19 -17.62
CA VAL A 623 6.15 23.38 -17.96
C VAL A 623 6.50 21.91 -17.87
N TRP A 624 5.65 21.16 -17.16
CA TRP A 624 5.78 19.71 -16.99
C TRP A 624 4.52 19.00 -17.46
N GLN A 625 4.70 17.80 -18.01
CA GLN A 625 3.59 16.96 -18.49
C GLN A 625 3.94 15.49 -18.38
N ASN A 626 2.98 14.64 -18.00
CA ASN A 626 3.15 13.20 -18.06
C ASN A 626 3.28 12.74 -19.52
N GLN A 627 4.31 11.95 -19.83
CA GLN A 627 4.63 11.45 -21.16
C GLN A 627 4.91 9.95 -21.14
N ASN A 628 4.59 9.23 -22.22
CA ASN A 628 5.03 7.86 -22.39
C ASN A 628 6.51 7.83 -22.77
N ARG A 629 7.34 7.17 -21.97
CA ARG A 629 8.74 6.82 -22.29
C ARG A 629 8.78 5.55 -23.12
N THR A 630 9.91 5.32 -23.79
CA THR A 630 10.02 4.25 -24.79
C THR A 630 9.98 2.85 -24.17
N ALA A 631 10.84 2.55 -23.22
CA ALA A 631 10.97 1.22 -22.63
C ALA A 631 11.71 1.21 -21.29
N ALA A 632 11.53 0.12 -20.55
CA ALA A 632 12.38 -0.24 -19.41
C ALA A 632 12.52 -1.75 -19.34
N TRP A 633 13.59 -2.22 -18.69
CA TRP A 633 13.74 -3.63 -18.39
C TRP A 633 14.30 -3.84 -16.98
N VAL A 634 13.86 -4.92 -16.37
CA VAL A 634 14.33 -5.39 -15.06
C VAL A 634 14.60 -6.89 -15.15
N LYS A 635 15.69 -7.36 -14.55
CA LYS A 635 16.02 -8.78 -14.42
C LYS A 635 16.63 -9.06 -13.06
N GLY A 636 16.50 -10.29 -12.58
CA GLY A 636 17.06 -10.66 -11.30
C GLY A 636 17.03 -12.14 -11.01
N ILE A 637 17.59 -12.47 -9.85
CA ILE A 637 17.62 -13.81 -9.26
C ILE A 637 17.05 -13.68 -7.84
N GLU A 638 16.16 -14.59 -7.48
CA GLU A 638 15.58 -14.71 -6.14
C GLU A 638 15.75 -16.14 -5.63
N PHE A 639 16.13 -16.27 -4.38
CA PHE A 639 16.23 -17.53 -3.67
C PHE A 639 15.43 -17.46 -2.38
N ASN A 640 14.61 -18.50 -2.12
CA ASN A 640 13.88 -18.67 -0.87
C ASN A 640 14.05 -20.13 -0.42
N GLY A 641 14.47 -20.34 0.81
CA GLY A 641 14.62 -21.69 1.34
C GLY A 641 14.34 -21.74 2.84
N THR A 642 13.76 -22.86 3.29
CA THR A 642 13.54 -23.18 4.70
C THR A 642 13.84 -24.66 4.94
N TRP A 643 14.58 -24.98 6.00
CA TRP A 643 14.98 -26.34 6.31
C TRP A 643 14.72 -26.69 7.77
N ASN A 644 14.27 -27.93 7.99
CA ASN A 644 14.14 -28.56 9.30
C ASN A 644 15.46 -29.27 9.61
N LEU A 645 16.16 -28.84 10.64
CA LEU A 645 17.51 -29.33 10.95
C LEU A 645 17.51 -30.69 11.70
N ASP A 646 16.33 -31.17 12.12
CA ASP A 646 16.18 -32.53 12.63
C ASP A 646 16.47 -33.63 11.59
N SER A 647 16.33 -33.28 10.31
CA SER A 647 16.71 -34.18 9.17
C SER A 647 18.20 -34.49 9.08
N ILE A 648 19.04 -33.72 9.76
CA ILE A 648 20.50 -33.92 9.85
C ILE A 648 20.95 -34.26 11.30
N GLY A 649 20.01 -34.71 12.15
CA GLY A 649 20.30 -35.20 13.52
C GLY A 649 20.31 -34.09 14.58
N LEU A 650 19.93 -32.84 14.26
CA LEU A 650 19.81 -31.79 15.26
C LEU A 650 18.45 -31.86 15.99
N PRO A 651 18.27 -31.15 17.12
CA PRO A 651 17.05 -31.20 17.90
C PRO A 651 15.78 -30.93 17.09
N LYS A 652 14.75 -31.73 17.31
CA LYS A 652 13.45 -31.61 16.69
C LYS A 652 12.84 -30.21 16.98
N GLY A 653 12.41 -29.53 15.95
CA GLY A 653 11.87 -28.18 16.07
C GLY A 653 12.86 -27.08 15.68
N LEU A 654 14.16 -27.42 15.54
CA LEU A 654 15.15 -26.48 15.03
C LEU A 654 15.01 -26.33 13.51
N HIS A 655 14.93 -25.10 13.04
CA HIS A 655 14.76 -24.78 11.62
C HIS A 655 15.56 -23.55 11.22
N THR A 656 15.91 -23.47 9.96
CA THR A 656 16.65 -22.35 9.38
C THR A 656 16.03 -21.91 8.06
N GLY A 657 16.28 -20.67 7.64
CA GLY A 657 15.83 -20.14 6.37
C GLY A 657 16.81 -19.14 5.76
N LEU A 658 16.75 -19.01 4.44
CA LEU A 658 17.52 -18.04 3.68
C LEU A 658 16.66 -17.48 2.56
N ASN A 659 16.52 -16.15 2.50
CA ASN A 659 15.89 -15.42 1.42
C ASN A 659 16.89 -14.44 0.82
N VAL A 660 17.06 -14.44 -0.50
CA VAL A 660 17.99 -13.53 -1.20
C VAL A 660 17.31 -12.96 -2.42
N SER A 661 17.50 -11.67 -2.69
CA SER A 661 17.07 -11.02 -3.92
C SER A 661 18.18 -10.14 -4.49
N TYR A 662 18.45 -10.29 -5.79
CA TYR A 662 19.39 -9.48 -6.55
C TYR A 662 18.75 -9.05 -7.86
N ILE A 663 18.57 -7.73 -8.05
CA ILE A 663 17.78 -7.16 -9.14
C ILE A 663 18.58 -6.05 -9.83
N LYS A 664 18.52 -6.01 -11.15
CA LYS A 664 19.09 -4.96 -12.01
C LYS A 664 18.07 -4.51 -13.05
N GLY A 665 18.16 -3.27 -13.47
CA GLY A 665 17.30 -2.72 -14.53
C GLY A 665 17.78 -1.39 -15.06
N ARG A 666 17.26 -1.01 -16.22
CA ARG A 666 17.47 0.28 -16.88
C ARG A 666 16.17 0.73 -17.55
N ALA A 667 15.99 2.05 -17.63
CA ALA A 667 14.97 2.67 -18.45
C ALA A 667 15.62 3.27 -19.69
N THR A 668 14.96 3.20 -20.83
CA THR A 668 15.43 3.75 -22.11
C THR A 668 14.67 5.03 -22.39
N GLN A 669 15.39 6.13 -22.60
CA GLN A 669 14.82 7.42 -22.99
C GLN A 669 14.48 7.46 -24.47
N ASN A 670 13.72 8.49 -24.91
CA ASN A 670 13.33 8.66 -26.30
C ASN A 670 14.54 8.86 -27.24
N ASN A 671 15.68 9.34 -26.73
CA ASN A 671 16.94 9.47 -27.47
C ASN A 671 17.80 8.17 -27.50
N GLY A 672 17.27 7.07 -26.98
CA GLY A 672 17.94 5.75 -26.93
C GLY A 672 18.94 5.58 -25.77
N LYS A 673 19.21 6.59 -24.96
CA LYS A 673 20.10 6.47 -23.79
C LYS A 673 19.45 5.66 -22.68
N GLU A 674 20.23 4.81 -22.02
CA GLU A 674 19.79 4.05 -20.86
C GLU A 674 20.08 4.79 -19.55
N THR A 675 19.09 4.84 -18.67
CA THR A 675 19.15 5.46 -17.34
C THR A 675 18.96 4.44 -16.22
N PRO A 676 19.56 4.63 -15.04
CA PRO A 676 19.21 3.88 -13.86
C PRO A 676 17.72 4.03 -13.49
N ILE A 677 17.18 2.98 -12.87
CA ILE A 677 15.84 3.02 -12.25
C ILE A 677 16.03 3.23 -10.74
N ASN A 678 15.66 4.41 -10.24
CA ASN A 678 15.83 4.74 -8.82
C ASN A 678 15.02 3.84 -7.89
N ALA A 679 13.88 3.31 -8.33
CA ALA A 679 13.04 2.40 -7.53
C ALA A 679 13.66 1.01 -7.28
N LEU A 680 14.80 0.68 -7.92
CA LEU A 680 15.51 -0.56 -7.66
C LEU A 680 16.25 -0.52 -6.32
N SER A 681 15.86 -1.38 -5.40
CA SER A 681 16.53 -1.55 -4.10
C SER A 681 17.87 -2.29 -4.23
N PRO A 682 18.83 -2.05 -3.33
CA PRO A 682 20.07 -2.84 -3.26
C PRO A 682 19.77 -4.31 -2.98
N TRP A 683 20.69 -5.22 -3.37
CA TRP A 683 20.53 -6.63 -3.04
C TRP A 683 20.46 -6.82 -1.52
N THR A 684 19.60 -7.74 -1.14
CA THR A 684 19.31 -8.03 0.26
C THR A 684 19.26 -9.54 0.47
N ALA A 685 19.80 -9.98 1.61
CA ALA A 685 19.71 -11.36 2.08
C ALA A 685 19.18 -11.36 3.51
N VAL A 686 18.26 -12.27 3.78
CA VAL A 686 17.69 -12.51 5.12
C VAL A 686 17.96 -13.96 5.49
N TYR A 687 18.74 -14.15 6.54
CA TYR A 687 18.96 -15.45 7.17
C TYR A 687 18.09 -15.54 8.43
N SER A 688 17.51 -16.71 8.68
CA SER A 688 16.75 -16.99 9.89
C SER A 688 17.18 -18.29 10.55
N LEU A 689 17.18 -18.31 11.88
CA LEU A 689 17.34 -19.51 12.70
C LEU A 689 16.25 -19.49 13.76
N GLY A 690 15.51 -20.60 13.87
CA GLY A 690 14.40 -20.65 14.80
C GLY A 690 14.30 -22.01 15.47
N TYR A 691 13.67 -22.02 16.65
CA TYR A 691 13.31 -23.21 17.39
C TYR A 691 11.85 -23.12 17.83
N ASP A 692 11.05 -24.09 17.40
CA ASP A 692 9.68 -24.29 17.88
C ASP A 692 9.68 -25.55 18.77
N ALA A 693 9.41 -25.41 20.06
CA ALA A 693 9.35 -26.54 20.97
C ALA A 693 8.39 -27.62 20.44
N PRO A 694 8.72 -28.92 20.53
CA PRO A 694 7.85 -30.01 20.04
C PRO A 694 6.45 -29.97 20.63
N SER A 695 6.31 -29.49 21.88
CA SER A 695 5.02 -29.25 22.53
C SER A 695 4.21 -28.09 21.91
N LYS A 696 4.79 -27.31 21.01
CA LYS A 696 4.23 -26.04 20.44
C LYS A 696 3.85 -24.99 21.49
N ARG A 697 4.35 -25.14 22.73
CA ARG A 697 4.06 -24.17 23.80
C ARG A 697 4.84 -22.88 23.65
N TRP A 698 6.05 -22.91 23.11
CA TRP A 698 6.87 -21.75 22.89
C TRP A 698 7.79 -21.91 21.67
N GLY A 699 8.28 -20.83 21.18
CA GLY A 699 9.29 -20.80 20.13
C GLY A 699 9.99 -19.47 20.08
N ILE A 700 11.19 -19.48 19.48
CA ILE A 700 12.05 -18.32 19.30
C ILE A 700 12.60 -18.29 17.88
N ASN A 701 12.72 -17.12 17.28
CA ASN A 701 13.30 -16.94 15.96
C ASN A 701 14.26 -15.75 15.97
N ALA A 702 15.45 -15.95 15.42
CA ALA A 702 16.44 -14.94 15.16
C ALA A 702 16.54 -14.68 13.65
N TYR A 703 16.72 -13.43 13.27
CA TYR A 703 16.88 -13.00 11.88
C TYR A 703 18.13 -12.14 11.74
N ALA A 704 18.86 -12.34 10.66
CA ALA A 704 19.96 -11.48 10.24
C ALA A 704 19.68 -10.97 8.83
N THR A 705 19.45 -9.67 8.68
CA THR A 705 19.21 -9.03 7.39
C THR A 705 20.45 -8.26 6.94
N ARG A 706 21.03 -8.63 5.80
CA ARG A 706 22.15 -7.93 5.16
C ARG A 706 21.63 -7.20 3.92
N THR A 707 21.82 -5.87 3.86
CA THR A 707 21.50 -5.04 2.69
C THR A 707 22.77 -4.35 2.20
N ALA A 708 22.99 -4.35 0.89
CA ALA A 708 24.11 -3.68 0.25
C ALA A 708 23.91 -2.17 0.18
N ALA A 709 24.96 -1.44 -0.15
CA ALA A 709 24.86 -0.01 -0.47
C ALA A 709 24.21 0.18 -1.86
N LYS A 710 23.42 1.23 -2.02
CA LYS A 710 23.02 1.77 -3.32
C LYS A 710 24.15 2.66 -3.83
N LYS A 711 24.77 2.28 -4.94
CA LYS A 711 25.87 3.08 -5.52
C LYS A 711 25.31 4.33 -6.20
N PRO A 712 25.96 5.50 -6.09
CA PRO A 712 25.54 6.70 -6.84
C PRO A 712 25.41 6.45 -8.35
N SER A 713 26.33 5.67 -8.95
CA SER A 713 26.28 5.26 -10.36
C SER A 713 25.03 4.44 -10.77
N ASP A 714 24.29 3.89 -9.80
CA ASP A 714 23.05 3.15 -10.02
C ASP A 714 21.82 4.04 -9.79
N THR A 715 22.00 5.36 -9.79
CA THR A 715 20.94 6.37 -9.56
C THR A 715 21.03 7.49 -10.56
N VAL A 716 19.98 8.25 -10.73
CA VAL A 716 19.91 9.45 -11.54
C VAL A 716 19.07 10.51 -10.80
N HIS A 717 19.53 11.75 -10.82
CA HIS A 717 18.79 12.86 -10.23
C HIS A 717 17.70 13.37 -11.17
N SER A 718 18.08 13.63 -12.43
CA SER A 718 17.20 14.06 -13.50
C SER A 718 17.44 13.21 -14.74
N ASN A 719 16.36 12.92 -15.46
CA ASN A 719 16.48 12.23 -16.75
C ASN A 719 17.17 13.06 -17.82
N ASP A 720 17.30 14.37 -17.63
CA ASP A 720 17.95 15.28 -18.56
C ASP A 720 19.47 15.33 -18.37
N ASP A 721 19.97 15.00 -17.16
CA ASP A 721 21.40 14.92 -16.85
C ASP A 721 21.76 13.55 -16.24
N LEU A 722 22.19 12.64 -17.10
CA LEU A 722 22.56 11.26 -16.72
C LEU A 722 23.84 11.15 -15.90
N ASN A 723 24.67 12.19 -15.86
CA ASN A 723 25.91 12.25 -15.09
C ASN A 723 25.67 12.77 -13.65
N ASN A 724 24.45 13.21 -13.37
CA ASN A 724 24.07 13.69 -12.04
C ASN A 724 23.34 12.59 -11.25
N PRO A 725 24.02 11.88 -10.34
CA PRO A 725 23.40 10.87 -9.51
C PRO A 725 22.47 11.49 -8.46
N TRP A 726 21.57 10.69 -7.89
CA TRP A 726 20.71 11.13 -6.80
C TRP A 726 21.54 11.68 -5.63
N PRO A 727 21.32 12.92 -5.19
CA PRO A 727 22.24 13.62 -4.26
C PRO A 727 22.47 12.88 -2.96
N TYR A 728 21.45 12.14 -2.49
CA TYR A 728 21.47 11.44 -1.21
C TYR A 728 21.96 10.01 -1.30
N ALA A 729 22.27 9.49 -2.51
CA ALA A 729 22.75 8.12 -2.73
C ALA A 729 24.05 7.81 -1.97
N LYS A 730 24.94 8.80 -1.80
CA LYS A 730 26.19 8.66 -1.02
C LYS A 730 25.99 8.25 0.44
N HIS A 731 24.79 8.48 1.01
CA HIS A 731 24.43 8.10 2.38
C HIS A 731 23.93 6.66 2.49
N SER A 732 23.61 6.00 1.38
CA SER A 732 23.19 4.59 1.35
C SER A 732 24.38 3.65 1.55
N LYS A 733 24.73 3.43 2.82
CA LYS A 733 25.79 2.49 3.21
C LYS A 733 25.19 1.09 3.43
N ALA A 734 26.01 0.05 3.20
CA ALA A 734 25.62 -1.31 3.52
C ALA A 734 25.46 -1.51 5.03
N TYR A 735 24.45 -2.30 5.43
CA TYR A 735 24.18 -2.57 6.85
C TYR A 735 23.76 -4.03 7.09
N THR A 736 23.91 -4.46 8.33
CA THR A 736 23.38 -5.73 8.84
C THR A 736 22.53 -5.45 10.07
N LEU A 737 21.35 -6.02 10.12
CA LEU A 737 20.42 -5.93 11.24
C LEU A 737 20.22 -7.31 11.86
N PHE A 738 20.01 -7.34 13.17
CA PHE A 738 19.64 -8.56 13.89
C PHE A 738 18.34 -8.30 14.62
N ASP A 739 17.37 -9.21 14.43
CA ASP A 739 16.07 -9.18 15.07
C ASP A 739 15.83 -10.50 15.80
N LEU A 740 15.03 -10.45 16.86
CA LEU A 740 14.62 -11.62 17.65
C LEU A 740 13.11 -11.57 17.88
N SER A 741 12.44 -12.70 17.75
CA SER A 741 11.02 -12.83 18.11
C SER A 741 10.75 -14.12 18.86
N ALA A 742 9.78 -14.12 19.76
CA ALA A 742 9.38 -15.27 20.54
C ALA A 742 7.86 -15.30 20.73
N TYR A 743 7.33 -16.50 20.96
CA TYR A 743 5.95 -16.68 21.38
C TYR A 743 5.86 -17.70 22.54
N LEU A 744 4.80 -17.53 23.34
CA LEU A 744 4.44 -18.45 24.42
C LEU A 744 2.93 -18.67 24.42
N ASN A 745 2.52 -19.94 24.30
CA ASN A 745 1.14 -20.38 24.43
C ASN A 745 0.86 -20.85 25.86
N ILE A 746 -0.03 -20.18 26.56
CA ILE A 746 -0.51 -20.51 27.90
C ILE A 746 -1.85 -21.22 27.74
N GLY A 747 -1.83 -22.51 27.91
CA GLY A 747 -2.97 -23.36 27.57
C GLY A 747 -3.30 -23.33 26.07
N LYS A 748 -4.57 -23.48 25.73
CA LYS A 748 -5.08 -23.36 24.35
C LYS A 748 -5.63 -21.97 24.02
N GLN A 749 -5.75 -21.10 25.02
CA GLN A 749 -6.53 -19.87 24.96
C GLN A 749 -5.68 -18.63 24.83
N VAL A 750 -4.52 -18.54 25.48
CA VAL A 750 -3.72 -17.33 25.53
C VAL A 750 -2.40 -17.50 24.80
N THR A 751 -2.08 -16.55 23.94
CA THR A 751 -0.78 -16.47 23.25
C THR A 751 -0.13 -15.12 23.54
N LEU A 752 1.09 -15.16 24.08
CA LEU A 752 1.97 -14.00 24.20
C LEU A 752 2.97 -14.02 23.04
N ARG A 753 3.25 -12.85 22.46
CA ARG A 753 4.30 -12.68 21.43
C ARG A 753 5.11 -11.43 21.74
N ALA A 754 6.42 -11.55 21.57
CA ALA A 754 7.34 -10.44 21.72
C ALA A 754 8.36 -10.42 20.59
N ALA A 755 8.82 -9.24 20.20
CA ALA A 755 9.94 -9.09 19.27
C ALA A 755 10.83 -7.92 19.68
N ALA A 756 12.13 -8.07 19.40
CA ALA A 756 13.14 -7.03 19.49
C ALA A 756 13.74 -6.84 18.10
N TYR A 757 13.58 -5.67 17.53
CA TYR A 757 14.11 -5.31 16.22
C TYR A 757 15.36 -4.46 16.35
N ASN A 758 16.30 -4.62 15.40
CA ASN A 758 17.57 -3.91 15.38
C ASN A 758 18.25 -3.97 16.76
N ILE A 759 18.44 -5.18 17.31
CA ILE A 759 18.94 -5.40 18.68
C ILE A 759 20.32 -4.78 18.93
N THR A 760 21.15 -4.64 17.89
CA THR A 760 22.46 -3.98 17.94
C THR A 760 22.36 -2.46 17.91
N ASN A 761 21.15 -1.90 17.80
CA ASN A 761 20.90 -0.47 17.73
C ASN A 761 21.68 0.23 16.61
N LYS A 762 21.80 -0.44 15.45
CA LYS A 762 22.51 0.06 14.28
C LYS A 762 21.81 1.30 13.71
N GLN A 763 22.55 2.35 13.43
CA GLN A 763 22.08 3.49 12.64
C GLN A 763 22.23 3.17 11.16
N TYR A 764 21.15 3.32 10.39
CA TYR A 764 21.14 3.04 8.95
C TYR A 764 20.04 3.81 8.25
N TYR A 765 20.18 3.94 6.93
CA TYR A 765 19.15 4.45 6.05
C TYR A 765 18.66 3.31 5.16
N THR A 766 17.36 3.19 4.94
CA THR A 766 16.86 2.41 3.81
C THR A 766 17.02 3.23 2.52
N TRP A 767 17.14 2.55 1.38
CA TRP A 767 17.16 3.24 0.10
C TRP A 767 15.84 3.99 -0.16
N GLU A 768 14.72 3.40 0.23
CA GLU A 768 13.38 4.01 0.12
C GLU A 768 13.30 5.34 0.87
N SER A 769 13.84 5.40 2.09
CA SER A 769 13.89 6.63 2.87
C SER A 769 14.75 7.71 2.18
N LEU A 770 15.95 7.37 1.69
CA LEU A 770 16.82 8.33 1.00
C LEU A 770 16.26 8.82 -0.33
N ARG A 771 15.58 7.96 -1.10
CA ARG A 771 14.95 8.36 -2.36
C ARG A 771 13.65 9.16 -2.17
N SER A 772 13.10 9.17 -0.95
CA SER A 772 11.93 9.98 -0.60
C SER A 772 12.28 11.44 -0.25
N ILE A 773 13.55 11.77 -0.06
CA ILE A 773 14.01 13.14 0.22
C ILE A 773 13.77 14.01 -1.01
N ARG A 774 13.27 15.22 -0.81
CA ARG A 774 12.88 16.16 -1.87
C ARG A 774 13.70 17.43 -1.80
N GLU A 775 13.95 18.04 -2.94
CA GLU A 775 14.59 19.35 -3.04
C GLU A 775 13.58 20.48 -2.92
N PHE A 776 12.35 20.24 -3.36
CA PHE A 776 11.23 21.17 -3.34
C PHE A 776 10.10 20.69 -2.44
N GLY A 777 9.17 21.57 -2.16
CA GLY A 777 8.02 21.30 -1.35
C GLY A 777 8.30 21.45 0.14
N THR A 778 7.39 21.01 0.96
CA THR A 778 7.41 21.21 2.41
C THR A 778 7.59 19.91 3.20
N VAL A 779 7.60 18.78 2.52
CA VAL A 779 7.72 17.45 3.14
C VAL A 779 9.02 16.78 2.67
N ASN A 780 9.67 16.07 3.59
CA ASN A 780 10.88 15.30 3.29
C ASN A 780 12.06 16.14 2.76
N ARG A 781 12.21 17.35 3.23
CA ARG A 781 13.34 18.22 2.85
C ARG A 781 14.50 18.11 3.83
N VAL A 782 15.69 18.35 3.30
CA VAL A 782 16.94 18.57 4.03
C VAL A 782 17.61 19.83 3.44
N ASP A 783 18.62 20.35 4.12
CA ASP A 783 19.43 21.43 3.55
C ASP A 783 20.16 20.93 2.28
N ASN A 784 19.93 21.57 1.14
CA ASN A 784 20.44 21.10 -0.16
C ASN A 784 21.96 21.23 -0.29
N LYS A 785 22.61 22.14 0.47
CA LYS A 785 24.05 22.39 0.40
C LYS A 785 24.84 21.53 1.38
N THR A 786 24.38 21.49 2.63
CA THR A 786 25.08 20.82 3.73
C THR A 786 24.55 19.42 4.01
N HIS A 787 23.36 19.07 3.51
CA HIS A 787 22.57 17.89 3.86
C HIS A 787 22.19 17.82 5.35
N ALA A 788 22.25 18.96 6.07
CA ALA A 788 21.77 19.00 7.45
C ALA A 788 20.29 18.57 7.52
N GLY A 789 19.93 17.82 8.55
CA GLY A 789 18.59 17.23 8.69
C GLY A 789 18.43 15.85 8.07
N ILE A 790 19.42 15.33 7.34
CA ILE A 790 19.35 13.98 6.75
C ILE A 790 19.18 12.88 7.82
N GLN A 791 19.67 13.10 9.03
CA GLN A 791 19.54 12.17 10.16
C GLN A 791 18.07 11.87 10.46
N ARG A 792 17.13 12.79 10.16
CA ARG A 792 15.68 12.58 10.28
C ARG A 792 15.18 11.36 9.50
N PHE A 793 15.88 10.98 8.44
CA PHE A 793 15.55 9.86 7.56
C PHE A 793 16.22 8.54 7.94
N THR A 794 16.95 8.48 9.05
CA THR A 794 17.44 7.20 9.56
C THR A 794 16.27 6.34 10.03
N SER A 795 16.39 5.04 9.83
CA SER A 795 15.41 4.08 10.32
C SER A 795 15.38 4.02 11.86
N PRO A 796 14.33 3.47 12.46
CA PRO A 796 14.27 3.29 13.90
C PRO A 796 15.48 2.56 14.47
N GLY A 797 15.92 2.96 15.64
CA GLY A 797 16.89 2.22 16.45
C GLY A 797 16.28 0.94 16.99
N ARG A 798 16.86 0.41 18.08
CA ARG A 798 16.30 -0.74 18.79
C ARG A 798 14.85 -0.47 19.21
N SER A 799 13.94 -1.40 18.87
CA SER A 799 12.53 -1.28 19.23
C SER A 799 11.96 -2.63 19.66
N TYR A 800 10.92 -2.59 20.50
CA TYR A 800 10.31 -3.77 21.07
C TYR A 800 8.81 -3.75 20.78
N ASN A 801 8.30 -4.89 20.30
CA ASN A 801 6.87 -5.11 20.09
C ASN A 801 6.38 -6.21 21.03
N PHE A 802 5.19 -6.05 21.52
CA PHE A 802 4.53 -7.04 22.38
C PHE A 802 3.06 -7.19 22.01
N THR A 803 2.53 -8.42 22.02
CA THR A 803 1.11 -8.71 21.87
C THR A 803 0.64 -9.80 22.82
N ILE A 804 -0.57 -9.65 23.30
CA ILE A 804 -1.33 -10.65 24.02
C ILE A 804 -2.62 -10.93 23.26
N GLU A 805 -2.94 -12.19 23.07
CA GLU A 805 -4.17 -12.65 22.41
C GLU A 805 -4.83 -13.72 23.26
N ALA A 806 -6.13 -13.54 23.56
CA ALA A 806 -6.96 -14.53 24.23
C ALA A 806 -8.10 -14.96 23.31
N LYS A 807 -8.41 -16.26 23.26
CA LYS A 807 -9.43 -16.90 22.41
C LYS A 807 -10.35 -17.78 23.23
N PHE A 808 -11.66 -17.63 23.01
CA PHE A 808 -12.71 -18.38 23.73
C PHE A 808 -13.67 -19.05 22.78
#